data_01d07121dbfc6297b052ed89dbdfda38
#
_entry.id   01d07121dbfc6297b052ed89dbdfda38
#
_cell.length_a   1.000
_cell.length_b   1.000
_cell.length_c   1.000
_cell.angle_alpha   90.00
_cell.angle_beta   90.00
_cell.angle_gamma   90.00
#
_symmetry.space_group_name_H-M   'P 1'
#
loop_
_entity.id
_entity.type
_entity.pdbx_description
1 polymer ?
#
loop_
_entity_poly.entity_id
_entity_poly.type
_entity_poly.pdbx_seq_one_letter_code
_entity_poly.pdbx_strand_id
1 'polypeptide(L)'
;MRSRTSILATALLAIGPIALCAPAPTNRTPAPQPTPPAKRIPIPGITLTDTERGELTLGAAALRRDLDTLTRTLAAEPKLLALLPDVEIFHKAVDWALRYDEFMAIKEIALARHFLAEGNQRVAQLRARQTPWLEATGLIVRGYRSKLDGSVQPYGLVVPESLKGATREVPLMVWLLGRGEKRTELAFLAEREAGPPQLTPKDTLTLVAYGRFCNATKFAGEVDVFEALAAVRTHYRIDAKRMAVAGFSMGGGSSWHLATHFSGLWCAASPGAGFAETPIFTKAHAPGKEARPVWEQLLWRQYECTGIAGNLLNLPTLAYAGEIDGQKEASDLMEAAMAKAGLTLERFIGPQTAHKYHDETKAALTRRLEAQLARGRDPQPREVWHQTYTLRYPESAWVRIEGLSKHWELAEVKATLHDNNLIAAYTKNVEAIAFPGLTAATVVLDGQELLVANQELRFSRTGDQWRVGPLQGLHKQPGLTGPVDDAFMESFLFVRPTGKPLNADVGTWAEAELTAARQLWRDVYRGDVRITADRAVNDTDIANHHLILWGDPSSNAVLAKIIARLPVQWDAQTLTFRGKTYPATNHAPILIFPNPLNPTRYIVLNSGLDFRTDGYNNNALQTPKLPDWAIVDLRTPPGPRWPGKIVDAGFFNESWK
;
A
#
# COMPACT_ATOMS: atom_id res chain seq x y z
N MET A 1 64.54 -48.80 -29.29
CA MET A 1 65.49 -49.70 -28.55
C MET A 1 64.73 -50.13 -27.30
N ARG A 2 64.21 -51.34 -27.28
CA ARG A 2 64.64 -52.53 -26.57
C ARG A 2 64.86 -52.20 -25.07
N SER A 3 64.22 -52.82 -24.01
CA SER A 3 64.14 -54.29 -23.88
C SER A 3 63.06 -54.68 -22.86
N ARG A 4 62.52 -55.79 -23.10
CA ARG A 4 61.71 -56.69 -22.24
C ARG A 4 62.55 -57.18 -21.04
N THR A 5 61.89 -57.52 -19.93
CA THR A 5 62.18 -58.85 -19.29
C THR A 5 60.98 -59.24 -18.40
N SER A 6 60.70 -60.51 -18.44
CA SER A 6 59.61 -61.30 -17.97
C SER A 6 59.82 -61.98 -16.62
N ILE A 7 58.73 -62.40 -15.97
CA ILE A 7 58.46 -63.65 -15.25
C ILE A 7 58.96 -63.78 -13.80
N LEU A 8 58.10 -63.98 -12.83
CA LEU A 8 57.84 -65.32 -12.23
C LEU A 8 56.60 -65.31 -11.36
N ALA A 9 55.76 -66.35 -11.58
CA ALA A 9 54.53 -66.61 -10.79
C ALA A 9 54.92 -67.36 -9.51
N THR A 10 54.27 -67.04 -8.40
CA THR A 10 54.21 -67.92 -7.23
C THR A 10 52.78 -67.87 -6.68
N ALA A 11 52.09 -69.02 -6.78
CA ALA A 11 50.77 -69.20 -6.21
C ALA A 11 50.89 -69.43 -4.70
N LEU A 12 50.18 -68.65 -3.89
CA LEU A 12 49.87 -68.95 -2.50
C LEU A 12 48.38 -68.93 -2.29
N LEU A 13 47.82 -70.05 -1.87
CA LEU A 13 46.46 -70.16 -1.34
C LEU A 13 46.34 -69.27 -0.11
N ALA A 14 45.33 -68.41 -0.12
CA ALA A 14 44.93 -67.68 1.07
C ALA A 14 43.42 -67.86 1.27
N ILE A 15 43.09 -68.37 2.42
CA ILE A 15 41.76 -68.58 2.98
C ILE A 15 41.06 -67.19 3.09
N GLY A 16 39.88 -67.06 2.41
CA GLY A 16 39.11 -65.84 2.45
C GLY A 16 38.37 -65.63 3.78
N PRO A 17 38.33 -64.39 4.31
CA PRO A 17 37.47 -64.11 5.45
C PRO A 17 36.00 -63.92 4.99
N ILE A 18 35.09 -64.46 5.79
CA ILE A 18 33.63 -64.33 5.69
C ILE A 18 33.31 -62.82 5.83
N ALA A 19 32.76 -62.21 4.75
CA ALA A 19 32.25 -60.85 4.81
C ALA A 19 30.93 -60.85 5.59
N LEU A 20 30.94 -60.26 6.79
CA LEU A 20 29.70 -59.84 7.44
C LEU A 20 29.06 -58.69 6.62
N CYS A 21 27.87 -58.98 6.08
CA CYS A 21 27.01 -57.92 5.47
C CYS A 21 26.69 -56.86 6.50
N ALA A 22 27.24 -55.65 6.32
CA ALA A 22 26.80 -54.45 7.05
C ALA A 22 25.39 -54.09 6.56
N PRO A 23 24.44 -53.69 7.45
CA PRO A 23 23.11 -53.25 7.03
C PRO A 23 23.25 -51.93 6.22
N ALA A 24 22.47 -51.86 5.13
CA ALA A 24 22.39 -50.67 4.28
C ALA A 24 22.06 -49.40 5.10
N PRO A 25 22.62 -48.25 4.77
CA PRO A 25 22.31 -47.01 5.46
C PRO A 25 20.82 -46.69 5.26
N THR A 26 20.07 -46.69 6.37
CA THR A 26 18.72 -46.20 6.39
C THR A 26 18.74 -44.72 6.00
N ASN A 27 18.11 -44.39 4.87
CA ASN A 27 17.83 -43.00 4.48
C ASN A 27 16.92 -42.37 5.59
N ARG A 28 17.54 -41.85 6.63
CA ARG A 28 16.87 -40.95 7.56
C ARG A 28 16.68 -39.62 6.84
N THR A 29 15.47 -39.31 6.45
CA THR A 29 15.10 -37.94 6.06
C THR A 29 15.60 -37.01 7.17
N PRO A 30 16.39 -35.97 6.86
CA PRO A 30 16.82 -35.01 7.86
C PRO A 30 15.59 -34.44 8.58
N ALA A 31 15.62 -34.40 9.90
CA ALA A 31 14.58 -33.75 10.66
C ALA A 31 14.44 -32.30 10.16
N PRO A 32 13.20 -31.79 10.01
CA PRO A 32 13.00 -30.43 9.56
C PRO A 32 13.79 -29.49 10.48
N GLN A 33 14.67 -28.69 9.89
CA GLN A 33 15.38 -27.66 10.65
C GLN A 33 14.34 -26.70 11.22
N PRO A 34 14.46 -26.28 12.49
CA PRO A 34 13.54 -25.31 13.08
C PRO A 34 13.54 -24.06 12.21
N THR A 35 12.36 -23.68 11.73
CA THR A 35 12.17 -22.45 10.97
C THR A 35 12.69 -21.29 11.82
N PRO A 36 13.57 -20.42 11.29
CA PRO A 36 14.01 -19.25 12.03
C PRO A 36 12.79 -18.47 12.52
N PRO A 37 12.81 -17.90 13.74
CA PRO A 37 11.70 -17.11 14.24
C PRO A 37 11.37 -16.01 13.23
N ALA A 38 10.09 -15.81 12.97
CA ALA A 38 9.64 -14.78 12.04
C ALA A 38 10.20 -13.41 12.47
N LYS A 39 10.75 -12.65 11.52
CA LYS A 39 11.25 -11.30 11.77
C LYS A 39 10.10 -10.47 12.32
N ARG A 40 10.28 -9.84 13.48
CA ARG A 40 9.33 -8.87 14.04
C ARG A 40 9.65 -7.49 13.47
N ILE A 41 8.65 -6.75 13.03
CA ILE A 41 8.71 -5.30 12.77
C ILE A 41 7.47 -4.60 13.34
N PRO A 42 7.65 -3.48 14.09
CA PRO A 42 8.95 -2.94 14.55
C PRO A 42 9.77 -3.97 15.33
N ILE A 43 11.09 -3.84 15.26
CA ILE A 43 11.98 -4.71 16.07
C ILE A 43 11.72 -4.47 17.57
N PRO A 44 11.99 -5.44 18.43
CA PRO A 44 11.89 -5.23 19.89
C PRO A 44 12.78 -4.07 20.34
N GLY A 45 12.23 -3.20 21.19
CA GLY A 45 12.95 -2.09 21.81
C GLY A 45 13.83 -2.50 22.99
N ILE A 46 14.39 -1.49 23.67
CA ILE A 46 15.13 -1.65 24.92
C ILE A 46 14.16 -1.86 26.09
N THR A 47 14.65 -2.49 27.14
CA THR A 47 13.92 -2.61 28.40
C THR A 47 14.01 -1.31 29.19
N LEU A 48 12.88 -0.75 29.58
CA LEU A 48 12.79 0.38 30.51
C LEU A 48 12.94 -0.10 31.95
N THR A 49 13.48 0.74 32.81
CA THR A 49 13.37 0.52 34.26
C THR A 49 11.92 0.67 34.73
N ASP A 50 11.54 0.02 35.85
CA ASP A 50 10.18 0.13 36.40
C ASP A 50 9.81 1.59 36.71
N THR A 51 10.77 2.38 37.17
CA THR A 51 10.59 3.82 37.44
C THR A 51 10.25 4.60 36.18
N GLU A 52 11.03 4.42 35.09
CA GLU A 52 10.79 5.09 33.81
C GLU A 52 9.47 4.68 33.18
N ARG A 53 9.18 3.37 33.19
CA ARG A 53 7.90 2.84 32.70
C ARG A 53 6.72 3.40 33.48
N GLY A 54 6.83 3.42 34.82
CA GLY A 54 5.79 3.95 35.71
C GLY A 54 5.53 5.45 35.47
N GLU A 55 6.59 6.25 35.40
CA GLU A 55 6.52 7.69 35.10
C GLU A 55 5.82 7.96 33.77
N LEU A 56 6.30 7.35 32.69
CA LEU A 56 5.76 7.56 31.34
C LEU A 56 4.32 7.05 31.20
N THR A 57 3.97 5.93 31.85
CA THR A 57 2.61 5.39 31.89
C THR A 57 1.64 6.36 32.58
N LEU A 58 2.04 6.92 33.71
CA LEU A 58 1.24 7.93 34.42
C LEU A 58 1.06 9.20 33.58
N GLY A 59 2.13 9.66 32.92
CA GLY A 59 2.09 10.81 32.00
C GLY A 59 1.17 10.60 30.82
N ALA A 60 1.28 9.46 30.15
CA ALA A 60 0.41 9.11 29.01
C ALA A 60 -1.06 8.98 29.45
N ALA A 61 -1.33 8.34 30.59
CA ALA A 61 -2.69 8.24 31.13
C ALA A 61 -3.27 9.60 31.53
N ALA A 62 -2.46 10.52 32.04
CA ALA A 62 -2.89 11.90 32.34
C ALA A 62 -3.27 12.65 31.06
N LEU A 63 -2.40 12.63 30.04
CA LEU A 63 -2.67 13.25 28.74
C LEU A 63 -3.93 12.65 28.09
N ARG A 64 -4.17 11.32 28.20
CA ARG A 64 -5.40 10.68 27.69
C ARG A 64 -6.66 11.24 28.36
N ARG A 65 -6.67 11.36 29.69
CA ARG A 65 -7.80 11.96 30.43
C ARG A 65 -8.07 13.41 29.99
N ASP A 66 -7.02 14.17 29.78
CA ASP A 66 -7.13 15.55 29.31
C ASP A 66 -7.70 15.64 27.89
N LEU A 67 -7.27 14.76 26.98
CA LEU A 67 -7.80 14.63 25.63
C LEU A 67 -9.29 14.22 25.65
N ASP A 68 -9.69 13.27 26.49
CA ASP A 68 -11.09 12.85 26.62
C ASP A 68 -11.98 13.99 27.14
N THR A 69 -11.46 14.79 28.08
CA THR A 69 -12.14 15.96 28.58
C THR A 69 -12.24 17.04 27.50
N LEU A 70 -11.17 17.30 26.79
CA LEU A 70 -11.13 18.28 25.70
C LEU A 70 -12.09 17.89 24.57
N THR A 71 -12.18 16.61 24.20
CA THR A 71 -13.14 16.09 23.23
C THR A 71 -14.58 16.44 23.59
N ARG A 72 -14.94 16.24 24.88
CA ARG A 72 -16.30 16.61 25.36
C ARG A 72 -16.52 18.12 25.37
N THR A 73 -15.51 18.88 25.80
CA THR A 73 -15.61 20.35 25.88
C THR A 73 -15.73 20.99 24.50
N LEU A 74 -15.04 20.46 23.49
CA LEU A 74 -15.04 20.98 22.13
C LEU A 74 -16.14 20.37 21.23
N ALA A 75 -17.03 19.52 21.76
CA ALA A 75 -18.06 18.84 20.96
C ALA A 75 -18.95 19.78 20.13
N ALA A 76 -19.20 21.00 20.65
CA ALA A 76 -19.96 22.04 19.94
C ALA A 76 -19.09 22.94 19.04
N GLU A 77 -17.76 22.74 19.00
CA GLU A 77 -16.79 23.54 18.25
C GLU A 77 -16.06 22.68 17.20
N PRO A 78 -16.73 22.27 16.10
CA PRO A 78 -16.20 21.25 15.18
C PRO A 78 -14.86 21.61 14.54
N LYS A 79 -14.57 22.92 14.36
CA LYS A 79 -13.28 23.37 13.81
C LYS A 79 -12.13 23.11 14.79
N LEU A 80 -12.33 23.32 16.08
CA LEU A 80 -11.32 23.03 17.11
C LEU A 80 -11.24 21.53 17.40
N LEU A 81 -12.40 20.85 17.40
CA LEU A 81 -12.46 19.39 17.55
C LEU A 81 -11.66 18.67 16.45
N ALA A 82 -11.68 19.19 15.23
CA ALA A 82 -10.90 18.65 14.10
C ALA A 82 -9.37 18.73 14.30
N LEU A 83 -8.90 19.54 15.26
CA LEU A 83 -7.47 19.70 15.60
C LEU A 83 -6.99 18.74 16.71
N LEU A 84 -7.89 17.96 17.31
CA LEU A 84 -7.48 16.97 18.33
C LEU A 84 -6.37 16.02 17.86
N PRO A 85 -6.34 15.53 16.61
CA PRO A 85 -5.25 14.71 16.14
C PRO A 85 -3.86 15.34 16.27
N ASP A 86 -3.75 16.68 16.21
CA ASP A 86 -2.49 17.40 16.40
C ASP A 86 -1.93 17.27 17.84
N VAL A 87 -2.77 16.86 18.79
CA VAL A 87 -2.39 16.56 20.17
C VAL A 87 -2.27 15.06 20.39
N GLU A 88 -3.21 14.30 19.82
CA GLU A 88 -3.29 12.83 19.99
C GLU A 88 -2.05 12.11 19.45
N ILE A 89 -1.33 12.68 18.46
CA ILE A 89 -0.07 12.10 17.94
C ILE A 89 0.98 11.94 19.04
N PHE A 90 1.07 12.87 19.98
CA PHE A 90 2.04 12.84 21.08
C PHE A 90 1.67 11.75 22.09
N HIS A 91 0.37 11.67 22.44
CA HIS A 91 -0.13 10.57 23.26
C HIS A 91 0.15 9.21 22.63
N LYS A 92 -0.23 9.03 21.35
CA LYS A 92 -0.03 7.78 20.60
C LYS A 92 1.43 7.38 20.58
N ALA A 93 2.33 8.31 20.28
CA ALA A 93 3.76 8.03 20.19
C ALA A 93 4.32 7.41 21.47
N VAL A 94 3.92 7.95 22.64
CA VAL A 94 4.38 7.44 23.93
C VAL A 94 3.60 6.19 24.36
N ASP A 95 2.28 6.19 24.26
CA ASP A 95 1.43 5.04 24.63
C ASP A 95 1.78 3.79 23.84
N TRP A 96 2.02 3.91 22.53
CA TRP A 96 2.37 2.77 21.69
C TRP A 96 3.78 2.26 21.98
N ALA A 97 4.75 3.16 22.21
CA ALA A 97 6.10 2.76 22.60
C ALA A 97 6.11 1.99 23.94
N LEU A 98 5.24 2.39 24.91
CA LEU A 98 5.06 1.69 26.18
C LEU A 98 4.34 0.35 26.02
N ARG A 99 3.23 0.34 25.27
CA ARG A 99 2.33 -0.81 25.13
C ARG A 99 2.98 -1.96 24.37
N TYR A 100 3.87 -1.65 23.43
CA TYR A 100 4.45 -2.62 22.52
C TYR A 100 5.96 -2.81 22.68
N ASP A 101 6.57 -2.20 23.71
CA ASP A 101 8.01 -2.22 23.99
C ASP A 101 8.85 -1.73 22.79
N GLU A 102 8.50 -0.54 22.29
CA GLU A 102 9.07 0.04 21.06
C GLU A 102 9.95 1.27 21.32
N PHE A 103 10.64 1.34 22.45
CA PHE A 103 11.72 2.29 22.67
C PHE A 103 13.00 1.75 22.04
N MET A 104 13.46 2.32 20.94
CA MET A 104 14.59 1.81 20.16
C MET A 104 15.96 2.22 20.68
N ALA A 105 16.02 3.21 21.57
CA ALA A 105 17.24 3.73 22.19
C ALA A 105 16.96 4.48 23.49
N ILE A 106 17.93 4.54 24.41
CA ILE A 106 17.82 5.23 25.71
C ILE A 106 17.39 6.70 25.54
N LYS A 107 17.90 7.39 24.52
CA LYS A 107 17.53 8.79 24.25
C LYS A 107 16.02 8.99 24.00
N GLU A 108 15.30 7.95 23.58
CA GLU A 108 13.87 8.04 23.31
C GLU A 108 13.03 8.18 24.60
N ILE A 109 13.58 7.84 25.77
CA ILE A 109 12.94 8.07 27.07
C ILE A 109 12.80 9.59 27.30
N ALA A 110 13.85 10.35 27.03
CA ALA A 110 13.80 11.81 27.12
C ALA A 110 12.86 12.43 26.08
N LEU A 111 12.83 11.87 24.86
CA LEU A 111 11.90 12.29 23.81
C LEU A 111 10.43 11.99 24.19
N ALA A 112 10.15 10.86 24.85
CA ALA A 112 8.81 10.57 25.34
C ALA A 112 8.33 11.60 26.38
N ARG A 113 9.22 11.99 27.32
CA ARG A 113 8.93 13.09 28.28
C ARG A 113 8.65 14.41 27.57
N HIS A 114 9.47 14.74 26.57
CA HIS A 114 9.28 15.94 25.73
C HIS A 114 7.90 15.91 25.04
N PHE A 115 7.53 14.81 24.40
CA PHE A 115 6.25 14.72 23.70
C PHE A 115 5.04 14.72 24.64
N LEU A 116 5.15 14.18 25.85
CA LEU A 116 4.10 14.35 26.86
C LEU A 116 3.94 15.81 27.24
N ALA A 117 5.05 16.56 27.38
CA ALA A 117 5.00 17.99 27.68
C ALA A 117 4.38 18.79 26.52
N GLU A 118 4.78 18.54 25.26
CA GLU A 118 4.19 19.14 24.07
C GLU A 118 2.68 18.83 23.95
N GLY A 119 2.29 17.59 24.17
CA GLY A 119 0.87 17.21 24.19
C GLY A 119 0.08 18.01 25.23
N ASN A 120 0.58 18.13 26.46
CA ASN A 120 -0.04 18.91 27.53
C ASN A 120 -0.10 20.41 27.18
N GLN A 121 0.93 20.96 26.55
CA GLN A 121 0.94 22.35 26.09
C GLN A 121 -0.15 22.59 25.03
N ARG A 122 -0.26 21.73 24.03
CA ARG A 122 -1.31 21.85 22.99
C ARG A 122 -2.72 21.64 23.56
N VAL A 123 -2.90 20.77 24.58
CA VAL A 123 -4.16 20.68 25.33
C VAL A 123 -4.51 22.01 25.97
N ALA A 124 -3.57 22.66 26.66
CA ALA A 124 -3.80 23.95 27.31
C ALA A 124 -4.15 25.05 26.28
N GLN A 125 -3.46 25.06 25.15
CA GLN A 125 -3.71 26.00 24.05
C GLN A 125 -5.12 25.79 23.45
N LEU A 126 -5.53 24.55 23.14
CA LEU A 126 -6.88 24.26 22.63
C LEU A 126 -7.98 24.62 23.65
N ARG A 127 -7.76 24.41 24.95
CA ARG A 127 -8.65 24.88 26.01
C ARG A 127 -8.82 26.40 25.97
N ALA A 128 -7.75 27.12 25.68
CA ALA A 128 -7.76 28.56 25.50
C ALA A 128 -8.22 29.03 24.11
N ARG A 129 -8.65 28.14 23.21
CA ARG A 129 -8.98 28.41 21.78
C ARG A 129 -7.81 29.01 21.00
N GLN A 130 -6.59 28.65 21.37
CA GLN A 130 -5.36 29.09 20.71
C GLN A 130 -4.75 27.92 19.90
N THR A 131 -4.27 28.23 18.70
CA THR A 131 -3.73 27.23 17.78
C THR A 131 -2.44 27.71 17.11
N PRO A 132 -1.40 28.11 17.89
CA PRO A 132 -0.23 28.78 17.36
C PRO A 132 0.55 27.94 16.33
N TRP A 133 0.48 26.62 16.41
CA TRP A 133 1.14 25.73 15.45
C TRP A 133 0.55 25.80 14.03
N LEU A 134 -0.68 26.34 13.86
CA LEU A 134 -1.27 26.53 12.53
C LEU A 134 -0.63 27.72 11.78
N GLU A 135 -0.09 28.70 12.51
CA GLU A 135 0.52 29.90 11.96
C GLU A 135 2.06 29.85 12.00
N ALA A 136 2.61 28.79 12.60
CA ALA A 136 4.05 28.63 12.75
C ALA A 136 4.73 28.36 11.40
N THR A 137 6.00 28.76 11.30
CA THR A 137 6.92 28.45 10.20
C THR A 137 8.03 27.50 10.67
N GLY A 138 8.82 26.98 9.75
CA GLY A 138 9.87 26.01 10.06
C GLY A 138 9.35 24.57 10.10
N LEU A 139 9.84 23.80 11.07
CA LEU A 139 9.51 22.39 11.25
C LEU A 139 8.29 22.25 12.16
N ILE A 140 7.26 21.60 11.67
CA ILE A 140 6.00 21.45 12.40
C ILE A 140 5.55 19.98 12.29
N VAL A 141 5.14 19.40 13.42
CA VAL A 141 4.48 18.08 13.44
C VAL A 141 2.99 18.27 13.67
N ARG A 142 2.20 17.52 12.90
CA ARG A 142 0.75 17.53 12.95
C ARG A 142 0.18 16.13 12.84
N GLY A 143 -1.12 15.99 13.08
CA GLY A 143 -1.83 14.74 12.99
C GLY A 143 -3.14 14.84 12.23
N TYR A 144 -3.62 13.69 11.78
CA TYR A 144 -4.97 13.53 11.23
C TYR A 144 -5.57 12.20 11.69
N ARG A 145 -6.88 12.06 11.58
CA ARG A 145 -7.58 10.81 11.87
C ARG A 145 -7.89 10.11 10.55
N SER A 146 -7.33 8.92 10.39
CA SER A 146 -7.52 8.12 9.19
C SER A 146 -8.95 7.60 9.05
N LYS A 147 -9.48 7.63 7.83
CA LYS A 147 -10.77 7.04 7.49
C LYS A 147 -10.72 5.52 7.44
N LEU A 148 -9.55 4.93 7.16
CA LEU A 148 -9.39 3.49 7.04
C LEU A 148 -9.82 2.75 8.30
N ASP A 149 -9.26 3.15 9.45
CA ASP A 149 -9.38 2.44 10.74
C ASP A 149 -9.68 3.36 11.93
N GLY A 150 -9.76 4.69 11.73
CA GLY A 150 -9.98 5.67 12.79
C GLY A 150 -8.73 6.01 13.60
N SER A 151 -7.57 5.41 13.28
CA SER A 151 -6.33 5.70 13.98
C SER A 151 -5.83 7.11 13.71
N VAL A 152 -5.14 7.68 14.69
CA VAL A 152 -4.42 8.95 14.52
C VAL A 152 -3.07 8.68 13.89
N GLN A 153 -2.74 9.44 12.83
CA GLN A 153 -1.47 9.31 12.11
C GLN A 153 -0.75 10.66 12.07
N PRO A 154 0.58 10.67 12.30
CA PRO A 154 1.37 11.89 12.26
C PRO A 154 1.84 12.22 10.84
N TYR A 155 2.11 13.51 10.60
CA TYR A 155 2.86 14.01 9.45
C TYR A 155 3.73 15.20 9.85
N GLY A 156 4.80 15.43 9.09
CA GLY A 156 5.68 16.59 9.26
C GLY A 156 5.43 17.63 8.18
N LEU A 157 5.63 18.88 8.52
CA LEU A 157 5.64 19.99 7.57
C LEU A 157 6.96 20.77 7.68
N VAL A 158 7.46 21.23 6.53
CA VAL A 158 8.42 22.34 6.49
C VAL A 158 7.70 23.53 5.86
N VAL A 159 7.43 24.55 6.65
CA VAL A 159 6.75 25.78 6.23
C VAL A 159 7.77 26.88 6.10
N PRO A 160 8.17 27.28 4.87
CA PRO A 160 9.10 28.39 4.67
C PRO A 160 8.59 29.69 5.28
N GLU A 161 9.49 30.54 5.82
CA GLU A 161 9.13 31.86 6.38
C GLU A 161 8.41 32.73 5.35
N SER A 162 8.76 32.59 4.05
CA SER A 162 8.10 33.30 2.94
C SER A 162 6.63 32.95 2.75
N LEU A 163 6.16 31.88 3.41
CA LEU A 163 4.75 31.43 3.35
C LEU A 163 3.96 31.80 4.61
N LYS A 164 4.58 32.48 5.58
CA LYS A 164 3.89 32.90 6.80
C LYS A 164 2.70 33.81 6.48
N GLY A 165 1.53 33.38 6.97
CA GLY A 165 0.28 34.15 6.74
C GLY A 165 -0.15 34.23 5.26
N ALA A 166 0.36 33.38 4.39
CA ALA A 166 0.03 33.40 2.96
C ALA A 166 -1.46 33.12 2.73
N THR A 167 -2.14 34.09 2.13
CA THR A 167 -3.54 33.96 1.70
C THR A 167 -3.67 33.46 0.25
N ARG A 168 -2.57 33.52 -0.51
CA ARG A 168 -2.48 32.98 -1.89
C ARG A 168 -2.34 31.46 -1.88
N GLU A 169 -2.60 30.85 -3.03
CA GLU A 169 -2.27 29.45 -3.25
C GLU A 169 -0.75 29.24 -3.30
N VAL A 170 -0.28 28.17 -2.64
CA VAL A 170 1.15 27.88 -2.47
C VAL A 170 1.51 26.51 -3.10
N PRO A 171 2.74 26.37 -3.64
CA PRO A 171 3.21 25.09 -4.12
C PRO A 171 3.45 24.12 -2.96
N LEU A 172 3.34 22.82 -3.24
CA LEU A 172 3.59 21.76 -2.27
C LEU A 172 4.46 20.66 -2.87
N MET A 173 5.40 20.14 -2.09
CA MET A 173 6.10 18.90 -2.39
C MET A 173 5.77 17.86 -1.32
N VAL A 174 5.43 16.65 -1.74
CA VAL A 174 5.34 15.47 -0.87
C VAL A 174 6.69 14.79 -0.85
N TRP A 175 7.26 14.63 0.34
CA TRP A 175 8.49 13.88 0.56
C TRP A 175 8.18 12.51 1.16
N LEU A 176 8.66 11.45 0.50
CA LEU A 176 8.46 10.05 0.87
C LEU A 176 9.73 9.48 1.52
N LEU A 177 9.54 8.77 2.63
CA LEU A 177 10.63 8.33 3.49
C LEU A 177 11.36 7.10 2.96
N GLY A 178 12.66 7.04 3.16
CA GLY A 178 13.47 5.84 3.02
C GLY A 178 13.15 4.79 4.10
N ARG A 179 13.65 3.55 3.93
CA ARG A 179 13.44 2.44 4.87
C ARG A 179 13.92 2.80 6.27
N GLY A 180 13.10 2.51 7.28
CA GLY A 180 13.42 2.79 8.68
C GLY A 180 12.64 1.89 9.64
N GLU A 181 13.17 0.68 9.94
CA GLU A 181 12.51 -0.32 10.79
C GLU A 181 12.43 0.09 12.28
N LYS A 182 13.11 1.17 12.66
CA LYS A 182 13.08 1.79 14.00
C LYS A 182 12.31 3.11 14.03
N ARG A 183 11.76 3.55 12.88
CA ARG A 183 11.06 4.83 12.77
C ARG A 183 9.59 4.65 13.14
N THR A 184 9.34 4.27 14.42
CA THR A 184 8.00 4.31 15.02
C THR A 184 7.54 5.76 15.17
N GLU A 185 6.31 5.99 15.67
CA GLU A 185 5.75 7.34 15.82
C GLU A 185 6.68 8.26 16.64
N LEU A 186 7.26 7.73 17.72
CA LEU A 186 8.16 8.49 18.60
C LEU A 186 9.42 8.96 17.84
N ALA A 187 10.07 8.06 17.12
CA ALA A 187 11.24 8.39 16.32
C ALA A 187 10.89 9.29 15.13
N PHE A 188 9.73 9.09 14.48
CA PHE A 188 9.27 9.95 13.38
C PHE A 188 9.06 11.40 13.84
N LEU A 189 8.33 11.62 14.94
CA LEU A 189 8.11 12.97 15.48
C LEU A 189 9.44 13.66 15.81
N ALA A 190 10.35 12.94 16.47
CA ALA A 190 11.67 13.48 16.81
C ALA A 190 12.51 13.84 15.57
N GLU A 191 12.49 13.00 14.53
CA GLU A 191 13.18 13.31 13.26
C GLU A 191 12.57 14.55 12.58
N ARG A 192 11.25 14.75 12.68
CA ARG A 192 10.57 15.89 12.05
C ARG A 192 10.83 17.20 12.79
N GLU A 193 11.01 17.17 14.08
CA GLU A 193 11.42 18.35 14.87
C GLU A 193 12.92 18.66 14.74
N ALA A 194 13.75 17.64 14.53
CA ALA A 194 15.20 17.78 14.46
C ALA A 194 15.72 18.38 13.14
N GLY A 195 15.00 18.19 12.02
CA GLY A 195 15.48 18.69 10.74
C GLY A 195 14.56 18.43 9.56
N PRO A 196 14.78 19.17 8.46
CA PRO A 196 14.03 19.02 7.24
C PRO A 196 14.41 17.72 6.49
N PRO A 197 13.60 17.28 5.52
CA PRO A 197 13.99 16.20 4.62
C PRO A 197 15.14 16.61 3.70
N GLN A 198 15.68 15.63 2.96
CA GLN A 198 16.86 15.83 2.10
C GLN A 198 16.65 16.82 0.96
N LEU A 199 15.42 16.99 0.48
CA LEU A 199 15.04 18.02 -0.48
C LEU A 199 13.99 18.93 0.15
N THR A 200 14.21 20.24 0.06
CA THR A 200 13.29 21.30 0.52
C THR A 200 13.35 22.44 -0.49
N PRO A 201 12.55 22.39 -1.57
CA PRO A 201 12.51 23.45 -2.56
C PRO A 201 12.12 24.79 -1.93
N LYS A 202 12.75 25.86 -2.42
CA LYS A 202 12.49 27.21 -1.93
C LYS A 202 11.01 27.59 -2.13
N ASP A 203 10.47 28.40 -1.20
CA ASP A 203 9.10 28.93 -1.26
C ASP A 203 8.01 27.87 -1.48
N THR A 204 8.28 26.61 -1.08
CA THR A 204 7.41 25.45 -1.27
C THR A 204 7.12 24.79 0.07
N LEU A 205 5.84 24.57 0.37
CA LEU A 205 5.44 23.76 1.52
C LEU A 205 5.89 22.31 1.30
N THR A 206 6.63 21.74 2.23
CA THR A 206 7.03 20.33 2.15
C THR A 206 6.25 19.49 3.15
N LEU A 207 5.44 18.58 2.64
CA LEU A 207 4.74 17.54 3.42
C LEU A 207 5.63 16.31 3.52
N VAL A 208 5.97 15.89 4.74
CA VAL A 208 6.63 14.61 5.00
C VAL A 208 5.59 13.65 5.54
N ALA A 209 5.10 12.77 4.67
CA ALA A 209 4.15 11.74 5.06
C ALA A 209 4.83 10.67 5.93
N TYR A 210 4.16 10.20 6.99
CA TYR A 210 4.64 9.06 7.77
C TYR A 210 4.59 7.77 6.97
N GLY A 211 3.59 7.67 6.06
CA GLY A 211 3.36 6.49 5.24
C GLY A 211 2.96 5.27 6.07
N ARG A 212 2.49 5.47 7.28
CA ARG A 212 2.18 4.41 8.25
C ARG A 212 3.36 3.46 8.46
N PHE A 213 4.56 4.01 8.74
CA PHE A 213 5.77 3.24 9.04
C PHE A 213 6.51 2.73 7.78
N CYS A 214 6.92 1.46 7.73
CA CYS A 214 7.92 0.94 6.81
C CYS A 214 7.31 0.02 5.75
N ASN A 215 6.53 0.58 4.79
CA ASN A 215 5.75 -0.21 3.83
C ASN A 215 5.89 0.22 2.36
N ALA A 216 6.86 1.07 2.03
CA ALA A 216 7.12 1.55 0.67
C ALA A 216 5.91 2.25 0.01
N THR A 217 5.09 2.94 0.80
CA THR A 217 3.89 3.64 0.31
C THR A 217 2.94 2.70 -0.46
N LYS A 218 2.75 1.50 0.06
CA LYS A 218 1.83 0.51 -0.49
C LYS A 218 0.62 0.33 0.44
N PHE A 219 -0.52 -0.06 -0.12
CA PHE A 219 -1.77 -0.24 0.61
C PHE A 219 -2.12 0.98 1.49
N ALA A 220 -2.33 0.77 2.79
CA ALA A 220 -2.64 1.86 3.70
C ALA A 220 -1.55 2.95 3.77
N GLY A 221 -0.32 2.65 3.37
CA GLY A 221 0.74 3.65 3.24
C GLY A 221 0.52 4.60 2.06
N GLU A 222 -0.05 4.13 0.95
CA GLU A 222 -0.50 4.98 -0.16
C GLU A 222 -1.65 5.88 0.28
N VAL A 223 -2.64 5.30 0.94
CA VAL A 223 -3.80 6.05 1.46
C VAL A 223 -3.36 7.13 2.45
N ASP A 224 -2.39 6.83 3.33
CA ASP A 224 -1.81 7.77 4.29
C ASP A 224 -1.26 9.05 3.65
N VAL A 225 -0.57 8.90 2.51
CA VAL A 225 -0.05 10.07 1.77
C VAL A 225 -1.18 11.00 1.34
N PHE A 226 -2.27 10.46 0.80
CA PHE A 226 -3.40 11.24 0.34
C PHE A 226 -4.26 11.79 1.50
N GLU A 227 -4.40 11.06 2.59
CA GLU A 227 -5.07 11.55 3.80
C GLU A 227 -4.28 12.68 4.46
N ALA A 228 -2.94 12.55 4.55
CA ALA A 228 -2.08 13.63 5.03
C ALA A 228 -2.15 14.87 4.12
N LEU A 229 -2.13 14.69 2.79
CA LEU A 229 -2.31 15.78 1.82
C LEU A 229 -3.69 16.44 1.98
N ALA A 230 -4.75 15.67 2.18
CA ALA A 230 -6.08 16.21 2.46
C ALA A 230 -6.10 17.02 3.76
N ALA A 231 -5.45 16.53 4.84
CA ALA A 231 -5.33 17.26 6.10
C ALA A 231 -4.57 18.59 5.93
N VAL A 232 -3.49 18.60 5.16
CA VAL A 232 -2.76 19.84 4.84
C VAL A 232 -3.67 20.85 4.14
N ARG A 233 -4.46 20.41 3.17
CA ARG A 233 -5.39 21.28 2.41
C ARG A 233 -6.51 21.90 3.24
N THR A 234 -6.78 21.39 4.43
CA THR A 234 -7.77 22.02 5.33
C THR A 234 -7.25 23.35 5.94
N HIS A 235 -5.92 23.55 5.96
CA HIS A 235 -5.28 24.71 6.59
C HIS A 235 -4.49 25.58 5.62
N TYR A 236 -3.94 24.98 4.56
CA TYR A 236 -3.14 25.69 3.56
C TYR A 236 -3.85 25.66 2.21
N ARG A 237 -3.88 26.80 1.53
CA ARG A 237 -4.39 26.89 0.15
C ARG A 237 -3.32 26.35 -0.80
N ILE A 238 -3.38 25.06 -1.08
CA ILE A 238 -2.43 24.40 -1.98
C ILE A 238 -2.83 24.61 -3.43
N ASP A 239 -1.90 25.09 -4.26
CA ASP A 239 -2.07 25.16 -5.71
C ASP A 239 -2.04 23.74 -6.31
N ALA A 240 -3.19 23.29 -6.77
CA ALA A 240 -3.34 21.94 -7.36
C ALA A 240 -2.51 21.74 -8.66
N LYS A 241 -2.04 22.82 -9.28
CA LYS A 241 -1.16 22.75 -10.46
C LYS A 241 0.32 22.66 -10.09
N ARG A 242 0.68 23.00 -8.85
CA ARG A 242 2.08 23.09 -8.38
C ARG A 242 2.33 22.12 -7.22
N MET A 243 2.02 20.85 -7.45
CA MET A 243 2.33 19.76 -6.51
C MET A 243 3.38 18.83 -7.12
N ALA A 244 4.41 18.52 -6.34
CA ALA A 244 5.46 17.56 -6.71
C ALA A 244 5.53 16.38 -5.73
N VAL A 245 6.07 15.27 -6.18
CA VAL A 245 6.37 14.08 -5.36
C VAL A 245 7.85 13.75 -5.45
N ALA A 246 8.48 13.48 -4.31
CA ALA A 246 9.90 13.15 -4.22
C ALA A 246 10.17 12.15 -3.09
N GLY A 247 11.26 11.40 -3.20
CA GLY A 247 11.69 10.49 -2.15
C GLY A 247 13.01 9.83 -2.50
N PHE A 248 13.65 9.21 -1.50
CA PHE A 248 14.94 8.55 -1.66
C PHE A 248 14.92 7.13 -1.11
N SER A 249 15.64 6.20 -1.75
CA SER A 249 15.71 4.80 -1.34
C SER A 249 14.31 4.14 -1.42
N MET A 250 13.79 3.55 -0.36
CA MET A 250 12.39 3.09 -0.32
C MET A 250 11.42 4.20 -0.76
N GLY A 251 11.66 5.45 -0.35
CA GLY A 251 10.90 6.62 -0.80
C GLY A 251 11.07 6.92 -2.29
N GLY A 252 12.21 6.56 -2.89
CA GLY A 252 12.43 6.60 -4.34
C GLY A 252 11.52 5.61 -5.07
N GLY A 253 11.40 4.37 -4.57
CA GLY A 253 10.44 3.38 -5.07
C GLY A 253 8.99 3.87 -4.93
N SER A 254 8.66 4.46 -3.78
CA SER A 254 7.37 5.10 -3.53
C SER A 254 7.09 6.26 -4.50
N SER A 255 8.11 7.06 -4.82
CA SER A 255 7.99 8.18 -5.76
C SER A 255 7.78 7.68 -7.19
N TRP A 256 8.45 6.61 -7.63
CA TRP A 256 8.17 5.96 -8.91
C TRP A 256 6.72 5.48 -8.99
N HIS A 257 6.24 4.78 -7.94
CA HIS A 257 4.88 4.31 -7.85
C HIS A 257 3.85 5.45 -7.96
N LEU A 258 3.97 6.49 -7.12
CA LEU A 258 3.02 7.61 -7.15
C LEU A 258 3.11 8.46 -8.43
N ALA A 259 4.31 8.56 -9.05
CA ALA A 259 4.48 9.25 -10.32
C ALA A 259 3.76 8.54 -11.47
N THR A 260 3.90 7.22 -11.57
CA THR A 260 3.32 6.46 -12.68
C THR A 260 1.82 6.23 -12.53
N HIS A 261 1.33 5.95 -11.32
CA HIS A 261 -0.07 5.63 -11.09
C HIS A 261 -0.97 6.87 -10.89
N PHE A 262 -0.40 8.02 -10.51
CA PHE A 262 -1.11 9.28 -10.28
C PHE A 262 -0.48 10.43 -11.07
N SER A 263 -0.04 10.15 -12.29
CA SER A 263 0.74 11.10 -13.12
C SER A 263 0.02 12.43 -13.36
N GLY A 264 -1.31 12.41 -13.47
CA GLY A 264 -2.13 13.62 -13.64
C GLY A 264 -2.19 14.54 -12.42
N LEU A 265 -1.67 14.12 -11.26
CA LEU A 265 -1.70 14.91 -10.02
C LEU A 265 -0.48 15.83 -9.85
N TRP A 266 0.69 15.44 -10.37
CA TRP A 266 1.97 16.07 -10.09
C TRP A 266 2.45 16.98 -11.22
N CYS A 267 3.13 18.08 -10.88
CA CYS A 267 3.84 18.92 -11.84
C CYS A 267 5.30 18.47 -12.06
N ALA A 268 5.81 17.68 -11.14
CA ALA A 268 7.11 17.02 -11.23
C ALA A 268 7.18 15.81 -10.30
N ALA A 269 7.98 14.81 -10.67
CA ALA A 269 8.38 13.71 -9.81
C ALA A 269 9.90 13.66 -9.68
N SER A 270 10.40 13.37 -8.46
CA SER A 270 11.84 13.24 -8.22
C SER A 270 12.16 11.96 -7.43
N PRO A 271 12.11 10.79 -8.09
CA PRO A 271 12.53 9.53 -7.50
C PRO A 271 14.05 9.46 -7.38
N GLY A 272 14.54 9.22 -6.15
CA GLY A 272 15.96 9.04 -5.85
C GLY A 272 16.28 7.59 -5.50
N ALA A 273 17.07 6.90 -6.33
CA ALA A 273 17.37 5.48 -6.15
C ALA A 273 16.08 4.61 -6.04
N GLY A 274 16.04 3.57 -5.20
CA GLY A 274 14.83 2.81 -4.92
C GLY A 274 14.65 1.58 -5.81
N PHE A 275 13.41 1.29 -6.18
CA PHE A 275 13.04 0.18 -7.06
C PHE A 275 11.80 0.55 -7.89
N ALA A 276 11.70 -0.02 -9.09
CA ALA A 276 10.58 0.19 -10.01
C ALA A 276 9.83 -1.12 -10.35
N GLU A 277 10.46 -2.26 -10.08
CA GLU A 277 9.97 -3.60 -10.40
C GLU A 277 10.17 -4.55 -9.22
N THR A 278 9.09 -5.16 -8.74
CA THR A 278 9.14 -6.13 -7.63
C THR A 278 10.00 -7.36 -7.96
N PRO A 279 9.81 -8.08 -9.09
CA PRO A 279 10.55 -9.31 -9.38
C PRO A 279 12.04 -9.09 -9.59
N ILE A 280 12.43 -7.97 -10.19
CA ILE A 280 13.84 -7.64 -10.45
C ILE A 280 14.51 -7.29 -9.12
N PHE A 281 14.00 -6.33 -8.39
CA PHE A 281 14.57 -5.88 -7.12
C PHE A 281 14.66 -6.99 -6.07
N THR A 282 13.68 -7.88 -6.00
CA THR A 282 13.66 -9.01 -5.04
C THR A 282 14.41 -10.24 -5.56
N LYS A 283 14.87 -10.21 -6.82
CA LYS A 283 15.46 -11.35 -7.51
C LYS A 283 14.53 -12.57 -7.45
N ALA A 284 13.23 -12.36 -7.70
CA ALA A 284 12.19 -13.38 -7.52
C ALA A 284 12.39 -14.63 -8.38
N HIS A 285 13.06 -14.50 -9.53
CA HIS A 285 13.35 -15.59 -10.47
C HIS A 285 14.78 -16.14 -10.36
N ALA A 286 15.56 -15.76 -9.33
CA ALA A 286 16.92 -16.26 -9.15
C ALA A 286 16.93 -17.77 -8.84
N PRO A 287 17.97 -18.50 -9.25
CA PRO A 287 18.13 -19.91 -8.92
C PRO A 287 18.00 -20.16 -7.41
N GLY A 288 17.27 -21.22 -7.03
CA GLY A 288 17.02 -21.58 -5.62
C GLY A 288 15.91 -20.79 -4.92
N LYS A 289 15.26 -19.83 -5.59
CA LYS A 289 14.05 -19.20 -5.08
C LYS A 289 12.82 -20.06 -5.36
N GLU A 290 11.88 -20.08 -4.41
CA GLU A 290 10.59 -20.72 -4.62
C GLU A 290 9.83 -20.03 -5.76
N ALA A 291 9.32 -20.82 -6.72
CA ALA A 291 8.51 -20.30 -7.82
C ALA A 291 7.22 -19.66 -7.28
N ARG A 292 6.94 -18.45 -7.72
CA ARG A 292 5.71 -17.75 -7.34
C ARG A 292 4.54 -18.22 -8.21
N PRO A 293 3.33 -18.42 -7.66
CA PRO A 293 2.15 -18.74 -8.45
C PRO A 293 1.90 -17.71 -9.55
N VAL A 294 1.31 -18.14 -10.67
CA VAL A 294 1.02 -17.24 -11.80
C VAL A 294 0.17 -16.05 -11.38
N TRP A 295 -0.84 -16.28 -10.52
CA TRP A 295 -1.68 -15.18 -10.03
C TRP A 295 -0.91 -14.15 -9.20
N GLU A 296 0.06 -14.54 -8.37
CA GLU A 296 0.91 -13.60 -7.62
C GLU A 296 1.78 -12.77 -8.56
N GLN A 297 2.32 -13.39 -9.62
CA GLN A 297 3.10 -12.66 -10.63
C GLN A 297 2.26 -11.61 -11.38
N LEU A 298 0.97 -11.91 -11.64
CA LEU A 298 0.03 -10.93 -12.19
C LEU A 298 -0.23 -9.77 -11.22
N LEU A 299 -0.38 -10.07 -9.93
CA LEU A 299 -0.65 -9.09 -8.88
C LEU A 299 0.51 -8.12 -8.61
N TRP A 300 1.77 -8.47 -8.95
CA TRP A 300 2.88 -7.52 -8.89
C TRP A 300 2.62 -6.27 -9.73
N ARG A 301 1.89 -6.42 -10.85
CA ARG A 301 1.51 -5.33 -11.77
C ARG A 301 0.77 -4.17 -11.09
N GLN A 302 0.20 -4.40 -9.91
CA GLN A 302 -0.43 -3.32 -9.14
C GLN A 302 0.55 -2.20 -8.75
N TYR A 303 1.85 -2.53 -8.56
CA TYR A 303 2.86 -1.59 -8.08
C TYR A 303 4.06 -1.42 -9.02
N GLU A 304 4.06 -2.10 -10.18
CA GLU A 304 5.13 -2.00 -11.16
C GLU A 304 4.98 -0.78 -12.03
N CYS A 305 6.12 -0.13 -12.32
CA CYS A 305 6.14 1.18 -12.99
C CYS A 305 6.53 1.09 -14.47
N THR A 306 7.41 0.14 -14.85
CA THR A 306 7.97 0.07 -16.21
C THR A 306 6.92 -0.24 -17.26
N GLY A 307 5.94 -1.09 -16.94
CA GLY A 307 4.85 -1.48 -17.84
C GLY A 307 3.86 -0.38 -18.17
N ILE A 308 3.89 0.72 -17.42
CA ILE A 308 2.98 1.88 -17.58
C ILE A 308 3.76 3.21 -17.71
N ALA A 309 4.99 3.15 -18.22
CA ALA A 309 5.85 4.32 -18.37
C ALA A 309 5.26 5.42 -19.27
N GLY A 310 4.32 5.08 -20.17
CA GLY A 310 3.58 6.05 -20.99
C GLY A 310 2.80 7.10 -20.18
N ASN A 311 2.41 6.76 -18.93
CA ASN A 311 1.76 7.70 -18.02
C ASN A 311 2.61 8.93 -17.68
N LEU A 312 3.93 8.85 -17.87
CA LEU A 312 4.86 9.95 -17.63
C LEU A 312 4.95 10.97 -18.80
N LEU A 313 4.15 10.82 -19.86
CA LEU A 313 4.14 11.72 -21.02
C LEU A 313 4.09 13.21 -20.62
N ASN A 314 3.22 13.56 -19.67
CA ASN A 314 2.99 14.94 -19.25
C ASN A 314 3.63 15.27 -17.88
N LEU A 315 4.44 14.33 -17.33
CA LEU A 315 5.04 14.50 -16.01
C LEU A 315 6.56 14.58 -16.10
N PRO A 316 7.16 15.77 -15.98
CA PRO A 316 8.60 15.91 -15.81
C PRO A 316 9.12 15.05 -14.67
N THR A 317 9.94 14.06 -15.00
CA THR A 317 10.48 13.08 -14.04
C THR A 317 11.98 13.25 -13.96
N LEU A 318 12.46 13.61 -12.74
CA LEU A 318 13.82 14.02 -12.42
C LEU A 318 14.47 12.92 -11.58
N ALA A 319 14.95 11.86 -12.21
CA ALA A 319 15.48 10.69 -11.50
C ALA A 319 16.90 10.90 -10.99
N TYR A 320 17.14 10.64 -9.71
CA TYR A 320 18.46 10.69 -9.10
C TYR A 320 18.99 9.30 -8.78
N ALA A 321 20.30 9.08 -9.00
CA ALA A 321 21.04 7.96 -8.43
C ALA A 321 22.52 8.32 -8.22
N GLY A 322 23.18 7.68 -7.25
CA GLY A 322 24.64 7.66 -7.19
C GLY A 322 25.19 6.75 -8.30
N GLU A 323 26.34 7.11 -8.87
CA GLU A 323 26.95 6.37 -9.99
C GLU A 323 27.26 4.92 -9.61
N ILE A 324 27.72 4.68 -8.36
CA ILE A 324 28.05 3.37 -7.81
C ILE A 324 27.00 2.82 -6.84
N ASP A 325 25.78 3.37 -6.87
CA ASP A 325 24.65 2.89 -6.08
C ASP A 325 24.00 1.68 -6.75
N GLY A 326 23.89 0.55 -6.03
CA GLY A 326 23.19 -0.64 -6.54
C GLY A 326 21.71 -0.38 -6.88
N GLN A 327 21.06 0.63 -6.25
CA GLN A 327 19.68 1.02 -6.55
C GLN A 327 19.56 2.01 -7.72
N LYS A 328 20.64 2.31 -8.41
CA LYS A 328 20.64 2.98 -9.72
C LYS A 328 19.84 2.16 -10.76
N GLU A 329 19.79 0.84 -10.58
CA GLU A 329 19.02 -0.09 -11.41
C GLU A 329 17.56 0.41 -11.64
N ALA A 330 16.90 0.98 -10.64
CA ALA A 330 15.54 1.50 -10.79
C ALA A 330 15.43 2.58 -11.89
N SER A 331 16.37 3.54 -11.90
CA SER A 331 16.38 4.58 -12.93
C SER A 331 16.83 4.07 -14.29
N ASP A 332 17.70 3.05 -14.34
CA ASP A 332 18.12 2.41 -15.61
C ASP A 332 16.94 1.66 -16.25
N LEU A 333 16.15 0.94 -15.47
CA LEU A 333 14.94 0.24 -15.92
C LEU A 333 13.88 1.24 -16.44
N MET A 334 13.65 2.31 -15.68
CA MET A 334 12.66 3.32 -16.08
C MET A 334 13.11 4.13 -17.31
N GLU A 335 14.41 4.43 -17.47
CA GLU A 335 14.95 5.04 -18.67
C GLU A 335 14.69 4.16 -19.91
N ALA A 336 14.98 2.86 -19.80
CA ALA A 336 14.72 1.91 -20.88
C ALA A 336 13.22 1.79 -21.20
N ALA A 337 12.35 1.78 -20.19
CA ALA A 337 10.89 1.72 -20.37
C ALA A 337 10.34 3.00 -21.03
N MET A 338 10.79 4.16 -20.58
CA MET A 338 10.41 5.46 -21.17
C MET A 338 10.92 5.59 -22.61
N ALA A 339 12.16 5.20 -22.88
CA ALA A 339 12.71 5.21 -24.25
C ALA A 339 11.90 4.31 -25.19
N LYS A 340 11.48 3.12 -24.72
CA LYS A 340 10.58 2.24 -25.48
C LYS A 340 9.21 2.89 -25.76
N ALA A 341 8.74 3.75 -24.86
CA ALA A 341 7.54 4.55 -25.03
C ALA A 341 7.75 5.84 -25.85
N GLY A 342 8.96 6.09 -26.35
CA GLY A 342 9.30 7.33 -27.09
C GLY A 342 9.50 8.54 -26.18
N LEU A 343 9.68 8.33 -24.87
CA LEU A 343 9.86 9.37 -23.86
C LEU A 343 11.32 9.44 -23.40
N THR A 344 11.72 10.59 -22.86
CA THR A 344 13.08 10.81 -22.33
C THR A 344 13.02 11.01 -20.82
N LEU A 345 13.86 10.29 -20.07
CA LEU A 345 14.04 10.46 -18.64
C LEU A 345 15.17 11.46 -18.34
N GLU A 346 14.89 12.51 -17.58
CA GLU A 346 15.91 13.45 -17.11
C GLU A 346 16.63 12.85 -15.89
N ARG A 347 17.93 12.55 -16.04
CA ARG A 347 18.72 11.86 -15.00
C ARG A 347 19.76 12.77 -14.35
N PHE A 348 19.88 12.64 -13.04
CA PHE A 348 20.86 13.30 -12.18
C PHE A 348 21.74 12.23 -11.54
N ILE A 349 22.95 12.05 -12.03
CA ILE A 349 23.89 11.02 -11.54
C ILE A 349 24.96 11.68 -10.66
N GLY A 350 25.03 11.28 -9.41
CA GLY A 350 26.08 11.70 -8.49
C GLY A 350 27.39 10.97 -8.78
N PRO A 351 28.46 11.65 -9.25
CA PRO A 351 29.72 11.00 -9.62
C PRO A 351 30.35 10.33 -8.39
N GLN A 352 30.90 9.12 -8.57
CA GLN A 352 31.57 8.31 -7.54
C GLN A 352 30.80 8.20 -6.22
N THR A 353 29.48 8.31 -6.28
CA THR A 353 28.60 8.35 -5.12
C THR A 353 27.84 7.03 -4.97
N ALA A 354 27.83 6.47 -3.76
CA ALA A 354 27.04 5.31 -3.38
C ALA A 354 25.60 5.74 -3.01
N HIS A 355 24.94 5.05 -2.07
CA HIS A 355 23.54 5.25 -1.68
C HIS A 355 23.33 6.53 -0.85
N LYS A 356 23.55 7.70 -1.44
CA LYS A 356 23.31 9.04 -0.88
C LYS A 356 23.22 10.08 -1.99
N TYR A 357 22.77 11.29 -1.68
CA TYR A 357 22.89 12.42 -2.60
C TYR A 357 24.33 12.93 -2.68
N HIS A 358 24.77 13.25 -3.91
CA HIS A 358 25.97 14.06 -4.16
C HIS A 358 25.60 15.54 -4.11
N ASP A 359 26.32 16.36 -3.40
CA ASP A 359 25.91 17.73 -3.04
C ASP A 359 25.65 18.62 -4.26
N GLU A 360 26.56 18.64 -5.23
CA GLU A 360 26.41 19.47 -6.45
C GLU A 360 25.26 18.97 -7.32
N THR A 361 25.14 17.65 -7.50
CA THR A 361 24.06 17.05 -8.28
C THR A 361 22.72 17.27 -7.60
N LYS A 362 22.67 17.18 -6.26
CA LYS A 362 21.48 17.52 -5.46
C LYS A 362 21.07 18.96 -5.65
N ALA A 363 22.03 19.90 -5.65
CA ALA A 363 21.75 21.31 -5.87
C ALA A 363 21.20 21.58 -7.28
N ALA A 364 21.73 20.90 -8.31
CA ALA A 364 21.22 20.99 -9.68
C ALA A 364 19.79 20.41 -9.78
N LEU A 365 19.54 19.24 -9.21
CA LEU A 365 18.22 18.62 -9.12
C LEU A 365 17.22 19.53 -8.41
N THR A 366 17.60 20.13 -7.26
CA THR A 366 16.72 21.03 -6.50
C THR A 366 16.31 22.25 -7.34
N ARG A 367 17.27 22.91 -8.01
CA ARG A 367 16.95 24.03 -8.93
C ARG A 367 16.00 23.63 -10.04
N ARG A 368 16.18 22.43 -10.59
CA ARG A 368 15.33 21.93 -11.66
C ARG A 368 13.92 21.63 -11.17
N LEU A 369 13.80 21.07 -9.98
CA LEU A 369 12.51 20.80 -9.30
C LEU A 369 11.78 22.12 -8.97
N GLU A 370 12.50 23.13 -8.47
CA GLU A 370 11.96 24.48 -8.22
C GLU A 370 11.42 25.14 -9.49
N ALA A 371 12.11 24.98 -10.61
CA ALA A 371 11.65 25.48 -11.90
C ALA A 371 10.34 24.80 -12.36
N GLN A 372 10.16 23.50 -12.10
CA GLN A 372 8.92 22.80 -12.40
C GLN A 372 7.79 23.22 -11.47
N LEU A 373 8.06 23.37 -10.16
CA LEU A 373 7.09 23.88 -9.19
C LEU A 373 6.65 25.32 -9.51
N ALA A 374 7.55 26.15 -10.03
CA ALA A 374 7.21 27.50 -10.47
C ALA A 374 6.31 27.49 -11.73
N ARG A 375 6.61 26.59 -12.69
CA ARG A 375 5.84 26.44 -13.92
C ARG A 375 4.44 25.85 -13.68
N GLY A 376 4.37 24.85 -12.81
CA GLY A 376 3.16 24.04 -12.62
C GLY A 376 2.89 23.06 -13.77
N ARG A 377 1.87 22.21 -13.59
CA ARG A 377 1.38 21.30 -14.63
C ARG A 377 0.27 21.97 -15.45
N ASP A 378 0.10 21.51 -16.68
CA ASP A 378 -1.11 21.79 -17.45
C ASP A 378 -2.25 20.86 -16.92
N PRO A 379 -3.39 21.40 -16.47
CA PRO A 379 -4.52 20.59 -16.05
C PRO A 379 -5.27 19.91 -17.19
N GLN A 380 -5.13 20.44 -18.43
CA GLN A 380 -5.78 19.93 -19.63
C GLN A 380 -4.76 19.79 -20.78
N PRO A 381 -3.76 18.90 -20.62
CA PRO A 381 -2.78 18.71 -21.68
C PRO A 381 -3.48 18.24 -22.96
N ARG A 382 -2.98 18.69 -24.11
CA ARG A 382 -3.56 18.35 -25.43
C ARG A 382 -3.60 16.85 -25.68
N GLU A 383 -2.62 16.11 -25.21
CA GLU A 383 -2.51 14.67 -25.37
C GLU A 383 -2.40 14.01 -24.00
N VAL A 384 -3.11 12.91 -23.80
CA VAL A 384 -3.02 12.06 -22.62
C VAL A 384 -2.75 10.62 -23.04
N TRP A 385 -1.74 10.01 -22.44
CA TRP A 385 -1.50 8.59 -22.54
C TRP A 385 -1.70 7.99 -21.17
N HIS A 386 -2.78 7.22 -21.00
CA HIS A 386 -3.09 6.54 -19.74
C HIS A 386 -2.99 5.02 -19.90
N GLN A 387 -2.23 4.39 -19.03
CA GLN A 387 -1.98 2.96 -18.98
C GLN A 387 -2.24 2.43 -17.57
N THR A 388 -2.93 1.29 -17.45
CA THR A 388 -3.18 0.64 -16.16
C THR A 388 -3.38 -0.87 -16.33
N TYR A 389 -3.21 -1.61 -15.24
CA TYR A 389 -3.52 -3.05 -15.16
C TYR A 389 -4.76 -3.33 -14.31
N THR A 390 -5.27 -2.32 -13.60
CA THR A 390 -6.38 -2.43 -12.66
C THR A 390 -7.12 -1.12 -12.53
N LEU A 391 -8.42 -1.16 -12.30
CA LEU A 391 -9.22 0.04 -12.05
C LEU A 391 -8.95 0.67 -10.67
N ARG A 392 -7.98 0.18 -9.92
CA ARG A 392 -7.46 0.87 -8.73
C ARG A 392 -6.82 2.22 -9.11
N TYR A 393 -6.21 2.31 -10.28
CA TYR A 393 -5.56 3.50 -10.82
C TYR A 393 -6.23 3.91 -12.14
N PRO A 394 -7.46 4.46 -12.06
CA PRO A 394 -8.28 4.64 -13.24
C PRO A 394 -7.98 5.91 -14.03
N GLU A 395 -7.25 6.89 -13.46
CA GLU A 395 -7.21 8.26 -13.98
C GLU A 395 -5.80 8.75 -14.33
N SER A 396 -5.73 9.48 -15.45
CA SER A 396 -4.62 10.38 -15.74
C SER A 396 -5.15 11.65 -16.42
N ALA A 397 -4.86 12.83 -15.83
CA ALA A 397 -5.36 14.12 -16.26
C ALA A 397 -6.90 14.10 -16.47
N TRP A 398 -7.37 14.27 -17.71
CA TRP A 398 -8.79 14.29 -18.05
C TRP A 398 -9.30 12.96 -18.68
N VAL A 399 -8.53 11.88 -18.56
CA VAL A 399 -8.95 10.53 -19.00
C VAL A 399 -9.20 9.66 -17.77
N ARG A 400 -10.35 9.00 -17.75
CA ARG A 400 -10.70 8.01 -16.71
C ARG A 400 -11.21 6.73 -17.36
N ILE A 401 -10.54 5.61 -17.09
CA ILE A 401 -11.00 4.26 -17.46
C ILE A 401 -11.96 3.77 -16.38
N GLU A 402 -13.18 3.41 -16.76
CA GLU A 402 -14.24 2.97 -15.84
C GLU A 402 -14.56 1.48 -15.95
N GLY A 403 -14.07 0.80 -16.99
CA GLY A 403 -14.21 -0.63 -17.18
C GLY A 403 -13.09 -1.19 -18.05
N LEU A 404 -12.62 -2.38 -17.71
CA LEU A 404 -11.63 -3.15 -18.47
C LEU A 404 -12.31 -4.33 -19.15
N SER A 405 -11.74 -4.80 -20.28
CA SER A 405 -12.11 -6.10 -20.84
C SER A 405 -11.53 -7.24 -20.00
N LYS A 406 -10.35 -7.02 -19.40
CA LYS A 406 -9.68 -8.01 -18.55
C LYS A 406 -8.67 -7.36 -17.61
N HIS A 407 -8.87 -7.50 -16.29
CA HIS A 407 -7.89 -7.09 -15.28
C HIS A 407 -6.57 -7.83 -15.43
N TRP A 408 -5.52 -7.19 -14.98
CA TRP A 408 -4.14 -7.67 -15.01
C TRP A 408 -3.54 -7.83 -16.41
N GLU A 409 -4.27 -7.48 -17.47
CA GLU A 409 -3.73 -7.18 -18.79
C GLU A 409 -3.62 -5.67 -18.99
N LEU A 410 -2.63 -5.23 -19.77
CA LEU A 410 -2.41 -3.81 -20.00
C LEU A 410 -3.60 -3.17 -20.70
N ALA A 411 -4.25 -2.23 -20.02
CA ALA A 411 -5.20 -1.31 -20.61
C ALA A 411 -4.49 0.00 -20.99
N GLU A 412 -4.87 0.57 -22.12
CA GLU A 412 -4.26 1.77 -22.67
C GLU A 412 -5.31 2.68 -23.29
N VAL A 413 -5.17 3.97 -23.06
CA VAL A 413 -5.90 5.04 -23.74
C VAL A 413 -4.90 6.08 -24.23
N LYS A 414 -4.92 6.37 -25.52
CA LYS A 414 -4.25 7.53 -26.13
C LYS A 414 -5.32 8.50 -26.60
N ALA A 415 -5.43 9.63 -25.95
CA ALA A 415 -6.47 10.61 -26.22
C ALA A 415 -5.89 11.98 -26.57
N THR A 416 -6.50 12.64 -27.54
CA THR A 416 -6.15 13.98 -28.01
C THR A 416 -7.35 14.91 -27.95
N LEU A 417 -7.16 16.07 -27.35
CA LEU A 417 -8.13 17.16 -27.32
C LEU A 417 -7.81 18.13 -28.48
N HIS A 418 -8.76 18.31 -29.39
CA HIS A 418 -8.63 19.18 -30.56
C HIS A 418 -9.33 20.53 -30.34
N ASP A 419 -8.83 21.57 -31.04
CA ASP A 419 -9.32 22.95 -30.88
C ASP A 419 -10.78 23.16 -31.31
N ASN A 420 -11.35 22.25 -32.13
CA ASN A 420 -12.71 22.28 -32.64
C ASN A 420 -13.74 21.57 -31.71
N ASN A 421 -13.43 21.48 -30.43
CA ASN A 421 -14.29 20.82 -29.42
C ASN A 421 -14.52 19.32 -29.73
N LEU A 422 -13.49 18.66 -30.26
CA LEU A 422 -13.43 17.25 -30.57
C LEU A 422 -12.44 16.54 -29.64
N ILE A 423 -12.85 15.39 -29.10
CA ILE A 423 -11.94 14.46 -28.42
C ILE A 423 -11.78 13.22 -29.30
N ALA A 424 -10.55 12.84 -29.60
CA ALA A 424 -10.24 11.57 -30.27
C ALA A 424 -9.44 10.67 -29.33
N ALA A 425 -9.84 9.39 -29.18
CA ALA A 425 -9.12 8.43 -28.37
C ALA A 425 -9.07 7.05 -29.02
N TYR A 426 -7.91 6.40 -28.86
CA TYR A 426 -7.70 4.99 -29.18
C TYR A 426 -7.54 4.20 -27.89
N THR A 427 -8.21 3.05 -27.82
CA THR A 427 -8.26 2.24 -26.62
C THR A 427 -7.77 0.81 -26.86
N LYS A 428 -7.24 0.20 -25.81
CA LYS A 428 -6.89 -1.21 -25.76
C LYS A 428 -7.30 -1.77 -24.41
N ASN A 429 -8.01 -2.89 -24.38
CA ASN A 429 -8.47 -3.56 -23.14
C ASN A 429 -9.37 -2.64 -22.28
N VAL A 430 -10.19 -1.79 -22.90
CA VAL A 430 -11.09 -0.83 -22.23
C VAL A 430 -12.53 -1.08 -22.66
N GLU A 431 -13.44 -1.23 -21.69
CA GLU A 431 -14.89 -1.42 -21.89
C GLU A 431 -15.71 -0.18 -21.51
N ALA A 432 -15.16 0.70 -20.67
CA ALA A 432 -15.80 1.96 -20.33
C ALA A 432 -14.76 3.05 -20.06
N ILE A 433 -15.08 4.27 -20.52
CA ILE A 433 -14.21 5.44 -20.43
C ILE A 433 -15.03 6.70 -20.14
N ALA A 434 -14.45 7.63 -19.40
CA ALA A 434 -15.00 8.97 -19.19
C ALA A 434 -13.92 10.04 -19.39
N PHE A 435 -14.37 11.27 -19.73
CA PHE A 435 -13.53 12.45 -19.84
C PHE A 435 -14.02 13.53 -18.85
N PRO A 436 -13.74 13.37 -17.54
CA PRO A 436 -14.24 14.25 -16.51
C PRO A 436 -13.72 15.69 -16.68
N GLY A 437 -14.61 16.65 -16.43
CA GLY A 437 -14.27 18.08 -16.51
C GLY A 437 -14.08 18.64 -17.90
N LEU A 438 -14.33 17.84 -18.95
CA LEU A 438 -14.35 18.30 -20.34
C LEU A 438 -15.77 18.41 -20.87
N THR A 439 -15.90 19.24 -21.92
CA THR A 439 -17.08 19.31 -22.79
C THR A 439 -16.61 19.09 -24.21
N ALA A 440 -17.38 18.37 -25.01
CA ALA A 440 -17.11 18.17 -26.43
C ALA A 440 -18.44 18.07 -27.19
N ALA A 441 -18.45 18.48 -28.45
CA ALA A 441 -19.58 18.26 -29.35
C ALA A 441 -19.51 16.87 -29.99
N THR A 442 -18.28 16.39 -30.24
CA THR A 442 -17.99 15.12 -30.87
C THR A 442 -16.89 14.40 -30.11
N VAL A 443 -17.07 13.09 -29.91
CA VAL A 443 -16.02 12.20 -29.39
C VAL A 443 -15.83 11.06 -30.40
N VAL A 444 -14.58 10.82 -30.79
CA VAL A 444 -14.19 9.70 -31.65
C VAL A 444 -13.48 8.66 -30.80
N LEU A 445 -14.06 7.48 -30.64
CA LEU A 445 -13.48 6.34 -29.92
C LEU A 445 -13.19 5.20 -30.90
N ASP A 446 -11.95 4.81 -31.04
CA ASP A 446 -11.49 3.73 -31.93
C ASP A 446 -12.01 3.88 -33.38
N GLY A 447 -12.12 5.13 -33.87
CA GLY A 447 -12.64 5.48 -35.18
C GLY A 447 -14.17 5.62 -35.27
N GLN A 448 -14.91 5.31 -34.20
CA GLN A 448 -16.36 5.54 -34.13
C GLN A 448 -16.66 6.97 -33.67
N GLU A 449 -17.40 7.72 -34.48
CA GLU A 449 -17.86 9.06 -34.13
C GLU A 449 -19.14 9.01 -33.28
N LEU A 450 -19.13 9.74 -32.17
CA LEU A 450 -20.22 9.84 -31.21
C LEU A 450 -20.57 11.31 -31.00
N LEU A 451 -21.79 11.70 -31.37
CA LEU A 451 -22.32 13.05 -31.11
C LEU A 451 -22.79 13.14 -29.66
N VAL A 452 -22.32 14.15 -28.95
CA VAL A 452 -22.63 14.34 -27.54
C VAL A 452 -23.25 15.72 -27.34
N ALA A 453 -24.51 15.76 -26.91
CA ALA A 453 -25.23 17.01 -26.67
C ALA A 453 -25.38 17.25 -25.15
N ASN A 454 -24.58 18.18 -24.60
CA ASN A 454 -24.70 18.72 -23.24
C ASN A 454 -24.85 17.68 -22.11
N GLN A 455 -24.16 16.54 -22.19
CA GLN A 455 -24.19 15.49 -21.19
C GLN A 455 -22.77 15.15 -20.71
N GLU A 456 -22.67 14.41 -19.63
CA GLU A 456 -21.40 13.89 -19.13
C GLU A 456 -20.74 13.01 -20.18
N LEU A 457 -19.45 13.27 -20.44
CA LEU A 457 -18.65 12.50 -21.41
C LEU A 457 -18.26 11.14 -20.83
N ARG A 458 -19.22 10.22 -20.87
CA ARG A 458 -19.08 8.86 -20.35
C ARG A 458 -19.57 7.87 -21.41
N PHE A 459 -18.77 6.85 -21.67
CA PHE A 459 -18.99 5.91 -22.75
C PHE A 459 -18.73 4.49 -22.28
N SER A 460 -19.50 3.55 -22.84
CA SER A 460 -19.34 2.12 -22.60
C SER A 460 -19.42 1.33 -23.89
N ARG A 461 -18.78 0.18 -23.92
CA ARG A 461 -18.70 -0.71 -25.11
C ARG A 461 -19.71 -1.85 -24.99
N THR A 462 -20.36 -2.20 -26.09
CA THR A 462 -21.19 -3.38 -26.22
C THR A 462 -20.79 -4.10 -27.50
N GLY A 463 -20.07 -5.23 -27.34
CA GLY A 463 -19.33 -5.83 -28.45
C GLY A 463 -18.28 -4.85 -28.97
N ASP A 464 -18.28 -4.60 -30.30
CA ASP A 464 -17.34 -3.66 -30.92
C ASP A 464 -17.86 -2.23 -31.05
N GLN A 465 -19.02 -1.92 -30.46
CA GLN A 465 -19.69 -0.62 -30.60
C GLN A 465 -19.63 0.18 -29.31
N TRP A 466 -19.12 1.40 -29.39
CA TRP A 466 -19.20 2.40 -28.32
C TRP A 466 -20.60 3.04 -28.25
N ARG A 467 -21.05 3.29 -27.05
CA ARG A 467 -22.31 3.98 -26.76
C ARG A 467 -22.11 5.02 -25.68
N VAL A 468 -22.90 6.09 -25.72
CA VAL A 468 -22.93 7.10 -24.65
C VAL A 468 -23.61 6.52 -23.41
N GLY A 469 -22.97 6.70 -22.27
CA GLY A 469 -23.44 6.25 -20.96
C GLY A 469 -22.55 5.20 -20.29
N PRO A 470 -22.76 4.95 -18.99
CA PRO A 470 -21.95 4.02 -18.20
C PRO A 470 -22.25 2.55 -18.51
N LEU A 471 -21.36 1.66 -18.13
CA LEU A 471 -21.64 0.20 -18.08
C LEU A 471 -22.84 -0.07 -17.17
N GLN A 472 -23.64 -1.07 -17.56
CA GLN A 472 -24.83 -1.47 -16.80
C GLN A 472 -24.60 -2.80 -16.09
N GLY A 473 -25.30 -3.02 -14.97
CA GLY A 473 -25.25 -4.24 -14.17
C GLY A 473 -24.02 -4.33 -13.25
N LEU A 474 -23.88 -5.47 -12.62
CA LEU A 474 -22.76 -5.73 -11.70
C LEU A 474 -21.47 -5.96 -12.50
N HIS A 475 -20.48 -5.12 -12.29
CA HIS A 475 -19.17 -5.21 -12.95
C HIS A 475 -18.07 -4.66 -12.04
N LYS A 476 -16.81 -5.01 -12.34
CA LYS A 476 -15.64 -4.39 -11.73
C LYS A 476 -15.55 -2.94 -12.18
N GLN A 477 -15.34 -2.03 -11.22
CA GLN A 477 -15.30 -0.58 -11.45
C GLN A 477 -14.32 0.06 -10.47
N PRO A 478 -13.91 1.32 -10.66
CA PRO A 478 -13.08 2.03 -9.68
C PRO A 478 -13.66 1.93 -8.27
N GLY A 479 -12.84 1.46 -7.30
CA GLY A 479 -13.25 1.17 -5.93
C GLY A 479 -13.85 -0.22 -5.68
N LEU A 480 -14.10 -1.01 -6.75
CA LEU A 480 -14.59 -2.40 -6.67
C LEU A 480 -13.90 -3.26 -7.73
N THR A 481 -12.58 -3.49 -7.59
CA THR A 481 -11.75 -4.14 -8.61
C THR A 481 -11.22 -5.53 -8.20
N GLY A 482 -11.12 -5.79 -6.88
CA GLY A 482 -10.23 -6.84 -6.35
C GLY A 482 -8.76 -6.45 -6.50
N PRO A 483 -7.83 -7.24 -6.01
CA PRO A 483 -7.96 -8.53 -5.34
C PRO A 483 -8.43 -8.40 -3.89
N VAL A 484 -8.31 -9.48 -3.07
CA VAL A 484 -8.71 -9.48 -1.65
C VAL A 484 -8.24 -8.24 -0.89
N ASP A 485 -7.00 -7.81 -1.12
CA ASP A 485 -6.39 -6.67 -0.43
C ASP A 485 -7.00 -5.31 -0.80
N ASP A 486 -7.74 -5.18 -1.91
CA ASP A 486 -8.36 -3.92 -2.32
C ASP A 486 -9.37 -3.39 -1.27
N ALA A 487 -10.01 -4.29 -0.53
CA ALA A 487 -10.93 -3.93 0.55
C ALA A 487 -10.27 -3.16 1.71
N PHE A 488 -8.95 -3.23 1.86
CA PHE A 488 -8.20 -2.55 2.93
C PHE A 488 -7.66 -1.17 2.51
N MET A 489 -8.00 -0.73 1.30
CA MET A 489 -7.62 0.58 0.76
C MET A 489 -8.70 1.65 1.01
N GLU A 490 -9.83 1.27 1.58
CA GLU A 490 -10.91 2.15 2.06
C GLU A 490 -11.32 1.76 3.47
N SER A 491 -12.34 2.42 4.03
CA SER A 491 -12.84 2.12 5.37
C SER A 491 -13.36 0.69 5.48
N PHE A 492 -12.86 -0.08 6.43
CA PHE A 492 -13.24 -1.46 6.65
C PHE A 492 -13.56 -1.76 8.12
N LEU A 493 -14.33 -2.83 8.34
CA LEU A 493 -14.78 -3.29 9.65
C LEU A 493 -14.63 -4.81 9.75
N PHE A 494 -13.89 -5.29 10.73
CA PHE A 494 -13.80 -6.71 11.05
C PHE A 494 -15.07 -7.14 11.80
N VAL A 495 -15.72 -8.18 11.29
CA VAL A 495 -16.94 -8.74 11.84
C VAL A 495 -16.63 -10.13 12.41
N ARG A 496 -16.43 -10.19 13.73
CA ARG A 496 -16.10 -11.46 14.39
C ARG A 496 -17.36 -12.31 14.60
N PRO A 497 -17.26 -13.65 14.43
CA PRO A 497 -18.38 -14.55 14.68
C PRO A 497 -18.74 -14.61 16.17
N THR A 498 -20.02 -14.86 16.48
CA THR A 498 -20.51 -15.12 17.83
C THR A 498 -21.25 -16.46 17.95
N GLY A 499 -21.51 -17.14 16.85
CA GLY A 499 -22.17 -18.43 16.79
C GLY A 499 -21.18 -19.61 16.87
N LYS A 500 -21.72 -20.82 16.85
CA LYS A 500 -20.95 -22.06 16.80
C LYS A 500 -20.56 -22.36 15.35
N PRO A 501 -19.28 -22.68 15.06
CA PRO A 501 -18.86 -23.01 13.71
C PRO A 501 -19.44 -24.35 13.23
N LEU A 502 -19.61 -24.49 11.91
CA LEU A 502 -20.00 -25.75 11.26
C LEU A 502 -19.01 -26.87 11.59
N ASN A 503 -17.72 -26.55 11.59
CA ASN A 503 -16.63 -27.44 11.90
C ASN A 503 -15.65 -26.75 12.86
N ALA A 504 -15.19 -27.47 13.90
CA ALA A 504 -14.33 -26.92 14.94
C ALA A 504 -12.97 -26.43 14.38
N ASP A 505 -12.37 -27.18 13.46
CA ASP A 505 -11.06 -26.84 12.87
C ASP A 505 -11.15 -25.54 12.04
N VAL A 506 -12.24 -25.35 11.30
CA VAL A 506 -12.51 -24.11 10.56
C VAL A 506 -12.68 -22.93 11.50
N GLY A 507 -13.42 -23.12 12.59
CA GLY A 507 -13.61 -22.08 13.61
C GLY A 507 -12.29 -21.68 14.28
N THR A 508 -11.47 -22.65 14.67
CA THR A 508 -10.14 -22.43 15.27
C THR A 508 -9.20 -21.69 14.30
N TRP A 509 -9.18 -22.11 13.04
CA TRP A 509 -8.39 -21.45 12.00
C TRP A 509 -8.83 -20.00 11.77
N ALA A 510 -10.13 -19.75 11.63
CA ALA A 510 -10.67 -18.41 11.40
C ALA A 510 -10.34 -17.44 12.55
N GLU A 511 -10.38 -17.89 13.80
CA GLU A 511 -10.00 -17.09 14.96
C GLU A 511 -8.50 -16.78 15.00
N ALA A 512 -7.67 -17.77 14.63
CA ALA A 512 -6.23 -17.58 14.52
C ALA A 512 -5.88 -16.57 13.41
N GLU A 513 -6.52 -16.67 12.23
CA GLU A 513 -6.32 -15.76 11.12
C GLU A 513 -6.84 -14.34 11.42
N LEU A 514 -7.97 -14.19 12.11
CA LEU A 514 -8.45 -12.90 12.62
C LEU A 514 -7.41 -12.25 13.53
N THR A 515 -6.83 -13.02 14.43
CA THR A 515 -5.81 -12.53 15.36
C THR A 515 -4.54 -12.11 14.61
N ALA A 516 -4.09 -12.93 13.66
CA ALA A 516 -2.93 -12.63 12.81
C ALA A 516 -3.15 -11.37 11.96
N ALA A 517 -4.35 -11.21 11.37
CA ALA A 517 -4.70 -10.04 10.57
C ALA A 517 -4.69 -8.74 11.39
N ARG A 518 -5.21 -8.76 12.63
CA ARG A 518 -5.15 -7.63 13.55
C ARG A 518 -3.71 -7.26 13.91
N GLN A 519 -2.89 -8.28 14.19
CA GLN A 519 -1.49 -8.09 14.52
C GLN A 519 -0.71 -7.49 13.34
N LEU A 520 -0.89 -8.02 12.13
CA LEU A 520 -0.24 -7.52 10.91
C LEU A 520 -0.60 -6.04 10.66
N TRP A 521 -1.88 -5.68 10.75
CA TRP A 521 -2.33 -4.30 10.56
C TRP A 521 -1.67 -3.35 11.56
N ARG A 522 -1.64 -3.72 12.83
CA ARG A 522 -0.98 -2.93 13.88
C ARG A 522 0.52 -2.76 13.61
N ASP A 523 1.21 -3.84 13.28
CA ASP A 523 2.67 -3.84 13.14
C ASP A 523 3.11 -3.05 11.89
N VAL A 524 2.41 -3.20 10.78
CA VAL A 524 2.82 -2.63 9.49
C VAL A 524 2.17 -1.28 9.21
N TYR A 525 0.92 -1.07 9.65
CA TYR A 525 0.16 0.14 9.33
C TYR A 525 -0.21 0.99 10.54
N ARG A 526 0.32 0.68 11.70
CA ARG A 526 0.31 1.53 12.89
C ARG A 526 -1.10 2.04 13.25
N GLY A 527 -2.07 1.13 13.22
CA GLY A 527 -3.46 1.36 13.60
C GLY A 527 -4.08 0.13 14.22
N ASP A 528 -5.13 0.30 14.99
CA ASP A 528 -5.98 -0.80 15.45
C ASP A 528 -7.17 -0.94 14.49
N VAL A 529 -7.46 -2.17 14.05
CA VAL A 529 -8.63 -2.44 13.21
C VAL A 529 -9.92 -2.19 13.99
N ARG A 530 -10.92 -1.61 13.33
CA ARG A 530 -12.27 -1.60 13.88
C ARG A 530 -12.81 -3.02 13.88
N ILE A 531 -13.39 -3.45 15.00
CA ILE A 531 -13.96 -4.78 15.14
C ILE A 531 -15.29 -4.72 15.86
N THR A 532 -16.28 -5.46 15.35
CA THR A 532 -17.59 -5.62 15.98
C THR A 532 -18.03 -7.08 15.98
N ALA A 533 -19.01 -7.43 16.83
CA ALA A 533 -19.64 -8.73 16.76
C ALA A 533 -20.63 -8.80 15.60
N ASP A 534 -20.78 -9.94 14.96
CA ASP A 534 -21.65 -10.15 13.81
C ASP A 534 -23.12 -9.75 14.04
N ARG A 535 -23.62 -9.93 15.27
CA ARG A 535 -24.99 -9.54 15.69
C ARG A 535 -25.15 -8.06 15.99
N ALA A 536 -24.04 -7.32 16.13
CA ALA A 536 -24.06 -5.89 16.42
C ALA A 536 -23.87 -5.03 15.14
N VAL A 537 -23.63 -5.66 13.99
CA VAL A 537 -23.54 -4.96 12.69
C VAL A 537 -24.89 -4.32 12.37
N ASN A 538 -24.86 -3.04 12.07
CA ASN A 538 -26.03 -2.22 11.77
C ASN A 538 -25.96 -1.60 10.35
N ASP A 539 -27.00 -0.89 9.92
CA ASP A 539 -27.10 -0.29 8.60
C ASP A 539 -26.02 0.79 8.35
N THR A 540 -25.60 1.49 9.40
CA THR A 540 -24.52 2.49 9.30
C THR A 540 -23.17 1.79 9.00
N ASP A 541 -22.91 0.65 9.63
CA ASP A 541 -21.72 -0.16 9.35
C ASP A 541 -21.71 -0.66 7.90
N ILE A 542 -22.86 -1.17 7.42
CA ILE A 542 -23.04 -1.66 6.04
C ILE A 542 -22.88 -0.53 5.01
N ALA A 543 -23.35 0.68 5.34
CA ALA A 543 -23.24 1.83 4.45
C ALA A 543 -21.81 2.36 4.31
N ASN A 544 -21.06 2.37 5.41
CA ASN A 544 -19.79 3.11 5.49
C ASN A 544 -18.52 2.25 5.37
N HIS A 545 -18.63 0.92 5.54
CA HIS A 545 -17.46 0.04 5.62
C HIS A 545 -17.51 -1.13 4.64
N HIS A 546 -16.36 -1.55 4.15
CA HIS A 546 -16.18 -2.90 3.67
C HIS A 546 -16.25 -3.86 4.86
N LEU A 547 -17.02 -4.94 4.75
CA LEU A 547 -17.20 -5.88 5.85
C LEU A 547 -16.27 -7.09 5.69
N ILE A 548 -15.37 -7.29 6.64
CA ILE A 548 -14.44 -8.42 6.66
C ILE A 548 -15.03 -9.47 7.61
N LEU A 549 -15.67 -10.48 7.03
CA LEU A 549 -16.46 -11.48 7.75
C LEU A 549 -15.57 -12.68 8.10
N TRP A 550 -15.50 -13.02 9.37
CA TRP A 550 -14.73 -14.15 9.88
C TRP A 550 -15.64 -15.32 10.28
N GLY A 551 -15.18 -16.55 10.06
CA GLY A 551 -15.92 -17.78 10.34
C GLY A 551 -16.69 -18.33 9.15
N ASP A 552 -17.79 -18.99 9.40
CA ASP A 552 -18.65 -19.70 8.46
C ASP A 552 -20.12 -19.26 8.59
N PRO A 553 -21.05 -19.74 7.73
CA PRO A 553 -22.46 -19.31 7.76
C PRO A 553 -23.22 -19.67 9.06
N SER A 554 -22.75 -20.62 9.85
CA SER A 554 -23.36 -20.95 11.16
C SER A 554 -22.82 -20.07 12.28
N SER A 555 -21.55 -19.70 12.21
CA SER A 555 -20.87 -18.93 13.24
C SER A 555 -21.03 -17.42 13.07
N ASN A 556 -21.25 -16.92 11.85
CA ASN A 556 -21.35 -15.49 11.54
C ASN A 556 -22.75 -15.14 10.98
N ALA A 557 -23.52 -14.39 11.77
CA ALA A 557 -24.90 -14.01 11.45
C ALA A 557 -25.02 -13.12 10.21
N VAL A 558 -24.02 -12.29 9.89
CA VAL A 558 -24.01 -11.49 8.66
C VAL A 558 -23.79 -12.42 7.45
N LEU A 559 -22.85 -13.34 7.54
CA LEU A 559 -22.59 -14.31 6.47
C LEU A 559 -23.81 -15.22 6.25
N ALA A 560 -24.51 -15.65 7.30
CA ALA A 560 -25.74 -16.42 7.21
C ALA A 560 -26.82 -15.69 6.35
N LYS A 561 -26.94 -14.38 6.46
CA LYS A 561 -27.92 -13.57 5.68
C LYS A 561 -27.57 -13.47 4.20
N ILE A 562 -26.29 -13.57 3.82
CA ILE A 562 -25.85 -13.26 2.46
C ILE A 562 -25.33 -14.47 1.69
N ILE A 563 -25.03 -15.59 2.36
CA ILE A 563 -24.36 -16.76 1.74
C ILE A 563 -25.07 -17.26 0.49
N ALA A 564 -26.40 -17.25 0.44
CA ALA A 564 -27.17 -17.68 -0.73
C ALA A 564 -27.02 -16.77 -1.97
N ARG A 565 -26.43 -15.58 -1.80
CA ARG A 565 -26.15 -14.59 -2.86
C ARG A 565 -24.66 -14.51 -3.22
N LEU A 566 -23.84 -15.31 -2.55
CA LEU A 566 -22.40 -15.41 -2.83
C LEU A 566 -22.12 -16.58 -3.80
N PRO A 567 -21.04 -16.54 -4.58
CA PRO A 567 -20.68 -17.60 -5.50
C PRO A 567 -20.09 -18.86 -4.81
N VAL A 568 -20.53 -19.15 -3.59
CA VAL A 568 -20.06 -20.27 -2.77
C VAL A 568 -21.25 -20.96 -2.08
N GLN A 569 -21.27 -22.29 -2.11
CA GLN A 569 -22.18 -23.10 -1.32
C GLN A 569 -21.37 -23.76 -0.20
N TRP A 570 -21.79 -23.58 1.04
CA TRP A 570 -21.01 -24.01 2.20
C TRP A 570 -21.90 -24.51 3.32
N ASP A 571 -21.82 -25.82 3.57
CA ASP A 571 -22.48 -26.50 4.69
C ASP A 571 -21.46 -27.28 5.54
N ALA A 572 -21.94 -28.07 6.51
CA ALA A 572 -21.07 -28.81 7.42
C ALA A 572 -20.23 -29.91 6.75
N GLN A 573 -20.66 -30.44 5.61
CA GLN A 573 -20.04 -31.54 4.87
C GLN A 573 -19.25 -31.05 3.68
N THR A 574 -19.79 -30.07 2.93
CA THR A 574 -19.28 -29.68 1.63
C THR A 574 -19.09 -28.18 1.51
N LEU A 575 -18.02 -27.84 0.82
CA LEU A 575 -17.73 -26.51 0.29
C LEU A 575 -17.67 -26.60 -1.24
N THR A 576 -18.67 -26.06 -1.92
CA THR A 576 -18.71 -26.08 -3.39
C THR A 576 -18.46 -24.67 -3.93
N PHE A 577 -17.47 -24.56 -4.80
CA PHE A 577 -17.09 -23.33 -5.45
C PHE A 577 -16.71 -23.56 -6.92
N ARG A 578 -17.33 -22.81 -7.85
CA ARG A 578 -17.08 -22.90 -9.30
C ARG A 578 -17.13 -24.34 -9.84
N GLY A 579 -18.11 -25.14 -9.38
CA GLY A 579 -18.33 -26.52 -9.81
C GLY A 579 -17.37 -27.57 -9.20
N LYS A 580 -16.46 -27.16 -8.33
CA LYS A 580 -15.59 -28.06 -7.54
C LYS A 580 -16.10 -28.16 -6.12
N THR A 581 -16.05 -29.37 -5.56
CA THR A 581 -16.49 -29.65 -4.17
C THR A 581 -15.30 -30.12 -3.33
N TYR A 582 -15.19 -29.55 -2.13
CA TYR A 582 -14.15 -29.82 -1.14
C TYR A 582 -14.82 -30.26 0.18
N PRO A 583 -14.18 -31.12 1.00
CA PRO A 583 -14.65 -31.42 2.34
C PRO A 583 -14.63 -30.16 3.24
N ALA A 584 -15.80 -29.73 3.70
CA ALA A 584 -15.91 -28.52 4.54
C ALA A 584 -15.32 -28.72 5.95
N THR A 585 -14.99 -29.94 6.34
CA THR A 585 -14.36 -30.26 7.63
C THR A 585 -12.94 -29.68 7.76
N ASN A 586 -12.23 -29.51 6.64
CA ASN A 586 -10.84 -29.08 6.60
C ASN A 586 -10.49 -28.15 5.44
N HIS A 587 -11.50 -27.55 4.79
CA HIS A 587 -11.31 -26.51 3.79
C HIS A 587 -12.15 -25.29 4.11
N ALA A 588 -11.59 -24.12 3.85
CA ALA A 588 -12.27 -22.83 4.01
C ALA A 588 -12.05 -21.93 2.79
N PRO A 589 -13.04 -21.09 2.43
CA PRO A 589 -12.89 -20.11 1.36
C PRO A 589 -12.29 -18.82 1.89
N ILE A 590 -11.44 -18.20 1.07
CA ILE A 590 -11.11 -16.80 1.11
C ILE A 590 -11.74 -16.16 -0.14
N LEU A 591 -12.39 -15.00 0.02
CA LEU A 591 -13.17 -14.41 -1.06
C LEU A 591 -13.34 -12.92 -0.85
N ILE A 592 -13.13 -12.11 -1.90
CA ILE A 592 -13.65 -10.75 -1.99
C ILE A 592 -14.81 -10.71 -2.98
N PHE A 593 -15.88 -10.00 -2.63
CA PHE A 593 -17.05 -9.90 -3.50
C PHE A 593 -17.82 -8.60 -3.19
N PRO A 594 -18.54 -8.00 -4.17
CA PRO A 594 -19.45 -6.91 -3.89
C PRO A 594 -20.49 -7.33 -2.83
N ASN A 595 -20.64 -6.50 -1.80
CA ASN A 595 -21.51 -6.83 -0.68
C ASN A 595 -22.98 -6.92 -1.13
N PRO A 596 -23.65 -8.08 -1.00
CA PRO A 596 -25.05 -8.20 -1.39
C PRO A 596 -26.01 -7.27 -0.63
N LEU A 597 -25.61 -6.73 0.54
CA LEU A 597 -26.37 -5.75 1.32
C LEU A 597 -26.11 -4.31 0.86
N ASN A 598 -24.97 -4.05 0.23
CA ASN A 598 -24.58 -2.75 -0.32
C ASN A 598 -23.57 -2.93 -1.47
N PRO A 599 -24.02 -3.02 -2.73
CA PRO A 599 -23.15 -3.33 -3.87
C PRO A 599 -22.05 -2.29 -4.17
N THR A 600 -22.03 -1.15 -3.47
CA THR A 600 -20.95 -0.16 -3.56
C THR A 600 -19.81 -0.43 -2.58
N ARG A 601 -19.91 -1.50 -1.80
CA ARG A 601 -18.92 -1.95 -0.81
C ARG A 601 -18.57 -3.41 -1.04
N TYR A 602 -17.45 -3.83 -0.45
CA TYR A 602 -17.06 -5.24 -0.43
C TYR A 602 -17.57 -5.98 0.80
N ILE A 603 -17.68 -7.30 0.64
CA ILE A 603 -17.42 -8.26 1.70
C ILE A 603 -16.08 -8.97 1.39
N VAL A 604 -15.34 -9.32 2.44
CA VAL A 604 -14.23 -10.27 2.38
C VAL A 604 -14.51 -11.40 3.37
N LEU A 605 -14.27 -12.64 2.96
CA LEU A 605 -14.37 -13.80 3.84
C LEU A 605 -12.97 -14.23 4.28
N ASN A 606 -12.76 -14.38 5.60
CA ASN A 606 -11.65 -15.06 6.23
C ASN A 606 -10.24 -14.61 5.79
N SER A 607 -10.07 -13.36 5.46
CA SER A 607 -8.75 -12.79 5.14
C SER A 607 -8.59 -11.38 5.72
N GLY A 608 -7.40 -11.09 6.21
CA GLY A 608 -6.86 -9.74 6.31
C GLY A 608 -6.01 -9.42 5.08
N LEU A 609 -5.09 -8.47 5.19
CA LEU A 609 -4.02 -8.29 4.21
C LEU A 609 -3.20 -9.57 4.09
N ASP A 610 -2.94 -9.99 2.86
CA ASP A 610 -2.49 -11.36 2.59
C ASP A 610 -0.98 -11.52 2.40
N PHE A 611 -0.18 -10.44 2.39
CA PHE A 611 1.27 -10.56 2.27
C PHE A 611 1.97 -11.11 3.52
N ARG A 612 1.28 -11.18 4.66
CA ARG A 612 1.70 -11.80 5.93
C ARG A 612 3.13 -11.39 6.35
N THR A 613 3.79 -12.19 7.18
CA THR A 613 5.14 -11.89 7.66
C THR A 613 6.25 -12.10 6.60
N ASP A 614 5.94 -12.75 5.47
CA ASP A 614 6.85 -12.80 4.32
C ASP A 614 7.21 -11.38 3.82
N GLY A 615 6.24 -10.46 3.83
CA GLY A 615 6.45 -9.05 3.49
C GLY A 615 7.36 -8.27 4.46
N TYR A 616 7.69 -8.81 5.63
CA TYR A 616 8.59 -8.15 6.59
C TYR A 616 10.05 -8.16 6.14
N ASN A 617 10.44 -9.11 5.30
CA ASN A 617 11.83 -9.26 4.85
C ASN A 617 12.25 -8.16 3.87
N ASN A 618 11.31 -7.70 3.03
CA ASN A 618 11.57 -6.66 2.04
C ASN A 618 10.28 -5.91 1.71
N ASN A 619 10.30 -4.57 1.75
CA ASN A 619 9.12 -3.74 1.44
C ASN A 619 8.59 -3.94 0.01
N ALA A 620 9.45 -4.31 -0.94
CA ALA A 620 9.01 -4.65 -2.29
C ALA A 620 8.12 -5.90 -2.33
N LEU A 621 8.23 -6.80 -1.33
CA LEU A 621 7.37 -7.99 -1.19
C LEU A 621 6.00 -7.71 -0.55
N GLN A 622 5.76 -6.51 -0.07
CA GLN A 622 4.43 -6.09 0.39
C GLN A 622 3.55 -5.79 -0.82
N THR A 623 3.09 -6.85 -1.47
CA THR A 623 2.20 -6.86 -2.63
C THR A 623 1.10 -7.87 -2.38
N PRO A 624 -0.06 -7.77 -3.04
CA PRO A 624 -1.09 -8.79 -2.94
C PRO A 624 -0.52 -10.18 -3.29
N LYS A 625 -0.94 -11.21 -2.54
CA LYS A 625 -0.52 -12.62 -2.73
C LYS A 625 -1.66 -13.49 -3.22
N LEU A 626 -2.89 -13.18 -2.80
CA LEU A 626 -4.09 -13.90 -3.21
C LEU A 626 -4.88 -13.08 -4.23
N PRO A 627 -5.48 -13.76 -5.22
CA PRO A 627 -6.38 -13.11 -6.18
C PRO A 627 -7.74 -12.80 -5.54
N ASP A 628 -8.83 -12.79 -6.31
CA ASP A 628 -10.15 -12.46 -5.77
C ASP A 628 -10.71 -13.55 -4.86
N TRP A 629 -10.24 -14.80 -5.02
CA TRP A 629 -10.66 -15.93 -4.20
C TRP A 629 -9.59 -17.00 -4.10
N ALA A 630 -9.63 -17.76 -3.01
CA ALA A 630 -8.81 -18.95 -2.79
C ALA A 630 -9.56 -19.99 -1.95
N ILE A 631 -9.23 -21.26 -2.12
CA ILE A 631 -9.63 -22.35 -1.24
C ILE A 631 -8.40 -22.83 -0.49
N VAL A 632 -8.52 -22.87 0.83
CA VAL A 632 -7.44 -23.22 1.76
C VAL A 632 -7.68 -24.60 2.35
N ASP A 633 -6.70 -25.49 2.26
CA ASP A 633 -6.66 -26.76 3.01
C ASP A 633 -6.00 -26.52 4.37
N LEU A 634 -6.78 -26.69 5.44
CA LEU A 634 -6.40 -26.36 6.81
C LEU A 634 -5.53 -27.44 7.48
N ARG A 635 -5.35 -28.61 6.86
CA ARG A 635 -4.42 -29.64 7.33
C ARG A 635 -2.97 -29.20 7.31
N THR A 636 -2.66 -28.18 6.50
CA THR A 636 -1.40 -27.45 6.55
C THR A 636 -1.60 -26.23 7.46
N PRO A 637 -0.84 -26.10 8.56
CA PRO A 637 -0.95 -24.95 9.45
C PRO A 637 -0.62 -23.63 8.74
N PRO A 638 -1.20 -22.50 9.19
CA PRO A 638 -0.81 -21.17 8.71
C PRO A 638 0.69 -20.92 8.87
N GLY A 639 1.29 -20.31 7.84
CA GLY A 639 2.72 -20.01 7.79
C GLY A 639 3.02 -18.53 7.48
N PRO A 640 4.30 -18.19 7.33
CA PRO A 640 4.72 -16.81 7.04
C PRO A 640 4.15 -16.24 5.74
N ARG A 641 3.79 -17.09 4.80
CA ARG A 641 3.33 -16.70 3.47
C ARG A 641 1.86 -17.03 3.20
N TRP A 642 1.37 -18.16 3.68
CA TRP A 642 0.04 -18.66 3.36
C TRP A 642 -0.77 -18.97 4.64
N PRO A 643 -2.09 -18.78 4.60
CA PRO A 643 -2.98 -19.10 5.74
C PRO A 643 -3.25 -20.59 5.89
N GLY A 644 -2.60 -21.43 5.13
CA GLY A 644 -2.71 -22.88 4.98
C GLY A 644 -2.21 -23.27 3.60
N LYS A 645 -2.53 -24.45 3.11
CA LYS A 645 -2.20 -24.85 1.74
C LYS A 645 -3.27 -24.32 0.77
N ILE A 646 -2.88 -23.43 -0.14
CA ILE A 646 -3.76 -22.97 -1.21
C ILE A 646 -3.94 -24.13 -2.21
N VAL A 647 -5.16 -24.66 -2.32
CA VAL A 647 -5.50 -25.78 -3.22
C VAL A 647 -6.15 -25.32 -4.52
N ASP A 648 -6.78 -24.16 -4.51
CA ASP A 648 -7.32 -23.49 -5.68
C ASP A 648 -7.35 -21.98 -5.45
N ALA A 649 -7.16 -21.17 -6.51
CA ALA A 649 -7.24 -19.71 -6.41
C ALA A 649 -7.43 -19.09 -7.79
N GLY A 650 -8.06 -17.93 -7.87
CA GLY A 650 -8.27 -17.26 -9.14
C GLY A 650 -8.97 -15.91 -9.03
N PHE A 651 -9.15 -15.30 -10.18
CA PHE A 651 -9.87 -14.04 -10.33
C PHE A 651 -11.31 -14.28 -10.79
N PHE A 652 -12.23 -13.43 -10.36
CA PHE A 652 -13.50 -13.26 -11.04
C PHE A 652 -13.27 -12.52 -12.36
N ASN A 653 -14.17 -12.74 -13.32
CA ASN A 653 -14.19 -11.93 -14.52
C ASN A 653 -14.75 -10.51 -14.21
N GLU A 654 -14.83 -9.68 -15.23
CA GLU A 654 -15.26 -8.28 -15.11
C GLU A 654 -16.72 -8.12 -14.62
N SER A 655 -17.53 -9.18 -14.66
CA SER A 655 -18.90 -9.22 -14.13
C SER A 655 -19.03 -9.98 -12.80
N TRP A 656 -17.91 -10.17 -12.09
CA TRP A 656 -17.84 -10.90 -10.81
C TRP A 656 -18.33 -12.36 -10.87
N LYS A 657 -18.10 -13.03 -12.00
CA LYS A 657 -18.48 -14.43 -12.22
C LYS A 657 -17.27 -15.37 -12.22
#